data_e362e7cd2e3a0ee15002ecbb17d4921a
#
_entry.id   e362e7cd2e3a0ee15002ecbb17d4921a
#
_cell.length_a   1.000
_cell.length_b   1.000
_cell.length_c   1.000
_cell.angle_alpha   90.00
_cell.angle_beta   90.00
_cell.angle_gamma   90.00
#
_symmetry.space_group_name_H-M   'P 1'
#
loop_
_entity.id
_entity.type
_entity.pdbx_description
1 polymer ?
#
loop_
_entity_poly.entity_id
_entity_poly.type
_entity_poly.pdbx_seq_one_letter_code
_entity_poly.pdbx_strand_id
1 'polypeptide(L)'
;MAIVRSACPLNCPDGCAFLVEKTEMGLRLQGDPLNPITQGFICSKGQALAKRVYSSDRLLFPQLRQGAGWKRLTWDEAYTLLAEKIKQTLETVGSWGILHHYDYGHNGALRELDQRFFQALGGVTEPRGSMCWGAGYRAQELDFGGVFTNAREDLEQAQTLVLWGRDPAVTNIHLMPHLLRAKRRGARLIVINPDRVKSADFADDFIRIRPGTDAALALGLGNIILQQGWQDSQFIQKYVYGFETFAERVKKFSRERVEEITGVGVSELTELAYRISHSRPASFILGYGLQRYVNGGNTVRAIDALAAISGNIGCTGAGVQYAHQYHRGKLNSVLLSPERYQARTYPHPMLAEELLKADPKVQLAFVTRSNPLVQQPNSSLWREVWRQIPFKVVLDTVMTDTARQADLVLPIATIFEEEELITTSWSPLIHYSQKVLDPQGETKPEPLLFTELAQRLGLERDFPYTPREWIRFVIEPLEQTYGITLDQLAQGPLYAPYIPKVAWAEKDFKTPSGKIELFSEKAELEMGEAVATYVPAETQKDRVEFPWHLLTPHPPKGIHSQFHENDGFVVFIHPDLAEKYDLASGDQAIVKTRYGQLVAVVVVSEDIHPETVVLPEGKTTGGLGVNQLIIGKLSDIGESTSYYDMRCQIRTG
;
A
#
# COMPACT_ATOMS: atom_id res chain seq x y z
N MET A 1 -6.17 -36.81 6.65
CA MET A 1 -6.68 -35.52 7.20
C MET A 1 -7.26 -34.72 6.03
N ALA A 2 -8.32 -33.93 6.26
CA ALA A 2 -8.95 -33.19 5.19
C ALA A 2 -8.07 -31.97 4.81
N ILE A 3 -7.85 -31.77 3.53
CA ILE A 3 -7.21 -30.55 2.99
C ILE A 3 -8.33 -29.50 2.80
N VAL A 4 -8.12 -28.31 3.36
CA VAL A 4 -9.07 -27.19 3.27
C VAL A 4 -8.47 -26.10 2.39
N ARG A 5 -9.29 -25.47 1.54
CA ARG A 5 -8.89 -24.32 0.72
C ARG A 5 -9.02 -23.03 1.52
N SER A 6 -7.99 -22.22 1.46
CA SER A 6 -7.92 -20.90 2.06
C SER A 6 -7.21 -19.93 1.10
N ALA A 7 -7.11 -18.67 1.47
CA ALA A 7 -6.44 -17.66 0.64
C ALA A 7 -5.54 -16.76 1.49
N CYS A 8 -4.53 -16.17 0.86
CA CYS A 8 -3.62 -15.25 1.50
C CYS A 8 -4.30 -13.91 1.78
N PRO A 9 -4.41 -13.47 3.04
CA PRO A 9 -5.02 -12.21 3.39
C PRO A 9 -4.07 -11.02 3.29
N LEU A 10 -2.76 -11.25 3.10
CA LEU A 10 -1.76 -10.20 3.12
C LEU A 10 -2.03 -9.17 2.02
N ASN A 11 -1.76 -7.91 2.34
CA ASN A 11 -1.90 -6.79 1.41
C ASN A 11 -0.85 -6.89 0.28
N CYS A 12 -1.12 -7.77 -0.67
CA CYS A 12 -0.28 -8.11 -1.80
C CYS A 12 -1.15 -8.29 -3.04
N PRO A 13 -0.73 -7.82 -4.21
CA PRO A 13 -1.52 -7.91 -5.43
C PRO A 13 -1.64 -9.34 -6.00
N ASP A 14 -0.91 -10.35 -5.46
CA ASP A 14 -0.85 -11.69 -6.06
C ASP A 14 -2.12 -12.53 -5.85
N GLY A 15 -2.78 -12.45 -4.69
CA GLY A 15 -3.97 -13.26 -4.42
C GLY A 15 -3.68 -14.76 -4.43
N CYS A 16 -2.76 -15.23 -3.57
CA CYS A 16 -2.40 -16.64 -3.49
C CYS A 16 -3.53 -17.45 -2.85
N ALA A 17 -3.89 -18.58 -3.48
CA ALA A 17 -4.72 -19.61 -2.85
C ALA A 17 -3.85 -20.66 -2.15
N PHE A 18 -4.32 -21.14 -1.01
CA PHE A 18 -3.67 -22.15 -0.19
C PHE A 18 -4.46 -23.45 -0.14
N LEU A 19 -3.74 -24.57 -0.16
CA LEU A 19 -4.19 -25.84 0.37
C LEU A 19 -3.59 -26.00 1.76
N VAL A 20 -4.45 -26.11 2.76
CA VAL A 20 -4.06 -26.14 4.17
C VAL A 20 -4.40 -27.48 4.76
N GLU A 21 -3.41 -28.15 5.33
CA GLU A 21 -3.55 -29.41 6.03
C GLU A 21 -3.24 -29.21 7.52
N LYS A 22 -4.16 -29.64 8.40
CA LYS A 22 -3.91 -29.72 9.84
C LYS A 22 -3.11 -30.98 10.15
N THR A 23 -1.92 -30.83 10.72
CA THR A 23 -1.04 -31.93 11.12
C THR A 23 -0.86 -31.93 12.65
N GLU A 24 -0.23 -32.97 13.18
CA GLU A 24 0.14 -33.02 14.61
C GLU A 24 1.14 -31.90 14.99
N MET A 25 1.95 -31.45 14.04
CA MET A 25 2.96 -30.41 14.23
C MET A 25 2.44 -28.98 13.91
N GLY A 26 1.15 -28.81 13.61
CA GLY A 26 0.55 -27.51 13.25
C GLY A 26 -0.03 -27.51 11.83
N LEU A 27 -0.01 -26.34 11.16
CA LEU A 27 -0.52 -26.18 9.81
C LEU A 27 0.58 -26.35 8.76
N ARG A 28 0.32 -27.17 7.77
CA ARG A 28 1.10 -27.29 6.54
C ARG A 28 0.41 -26.53 5.42
N LEU A 29 1.11 -25.56 4.85
CA LEU A 29 0.62 -24.75 3.72
C LEU A 29 1.27 -25.17 2.42
N GLN A 30 0.46 -25.30 1.38
CA GLN A 30 0.90 -25.46 0.00
C GLN A 30 0.14 -24.46 -0.87
N GLY A 31 0.73 -23.99 -1.98
CA GLY A 31 -0.02 -23.23 -2.97
C GLY A 31 -1.06 -24.13 -3.64
N ASP A 32 -2.24 -23.59 -3.91
CA ASP A 32 -3.28 -24.31 -4.67
C ASP A 32 -2.90 -24.29 -6.15
N PRO A 33 -2.68 -25.46 -6.79
CA PRO A 33 -2.37 -25.55 -8.22
C PRO A 33 -3.54 -25.11 -9.12
N LEU A 34 -4.77 -25.04 -8.59
CA LEU A 34 -5.93 -24.48 -9.30
C LEU A 34 -5.86 -22.96 -9.43
N ASN A 35 -5.01 -22.27 -8.66
CA ASN A 35 -4.79 -20.84 -8.86
C ASN A 35 -3.91 -20.64 -10.12
N PRO A 36 -4.47 -20.13 -11.22
CA PRO A 36 -3.77 -20.05 -12.50
C PRO A 36 -2.64 -19.01 -12.50
N ILE A 37 -2.65 -18.08 -11.53
CA ILE A 37 -1.65 -17.03 -11.41
C ILE A 37 -0.46 -17.53 -10.58
N THR A 38 -0.71 -18.11 -9.41
CA THR A 38 0.36 -18.53 -8.48
C THR A 38 0.86 -19.96 -8.77
N GLN A 39 0.08 -20.75 -9.50
CA GLN A 39 0.46 -22.08 -10.03
C GLN A 39 1.07 -23.01 -8.97
N GLY A 40 0.49 -22.95 -7.75
CA GLY A 40 0.87 -23.86 -6.66
C GLY A 40 2.10 -23.44 -5.86
N PHE A 41 2.75 -22.29 -6.09
CA PHE A 41 3.79 -21.81 -5.20
C PHE A 41 3.36 -20.58 -4.38
N ILE A 42 3.96 -20.41 -3.20
CA ILE A 42 3.68 -19.29 -2.28
C ILE A 42 4.99 -18.71 -1.74
N CYS A 43 4.99 -17.41 -1.44
CA CYS A 43 6.18 -16.71 -0.93
C CYS A 43 6.46 -17.05 0.55
N SER A 44 7.65 -16.68 1.02
CA SER A 44 8.05 -16.86 2.43
C SER A 44 7.11 -16.17 3.43
N LYS A 45 6.53 -15.02 3.08
CA LYS A 45 5.57 -14.29 3.92
C LYS A 45 4.24 -15.06 4.03
N GLY A 46 3.76 -15.64 2.94
CA GLY A 46 2.60 -16.54 2.95
C GLY A 46 2.84 -17.78 3.81
N GLN A 47 4.03 -18.37 3.73
CA GLN A 47 4.42 -19.49 4.60
C GLN A 47 4.46 -19.11 6.09
N ALA A 48 4.86 -17.88 6.41
CA ALA A 48 4.94 -17.40 7.79
C ALA A 48 3.57 -17.28 8.49
N LEU A 49 2.48 -17.20 7.74
CA LEU A 49 1.12 -17.14 8.30
C LEU A 49 0.78 -18.36 9.17
N ALA A 50 1.21 -19.57 8.76
CA ALA A 50 1.00 -20.77 9.57
C ALA A 50 1.70 -20.70 10.93
N LYS A 51 2.92 -20.13 10.98
CA LYS A 51 3.69 -19.96 12.21
C LYS A 51 3.01 -18.98 13.17
N ARG A 52 2.30 -17.96 12.64
CA ARG A 52 1.58 -16.98 13.46
C ARG A 52 0.49 -17.61 14.31
N VAL A 53 -0.22 -18.61 13.80
CA VAL A 53 -1.30 -19.31 14.54
C VAL A 53 -0.81 -19.87 15.87
N TYR A 54 0.41 -20.40 15.89
CA TYR A 54 1.01 -21.06 17.05
C TYR A 54 2.16 -20.26 17.68
N SER A 55 2.28 -18.98 17.37
CA SER A 55 3.30 -18.11 17.96
C SER A 55 3.10 -18.00 19.47
N SER A 56 4.21 -18.01 20.22
CA SER A 56 4.19 -17.74 21.67
C SER A 56 3.69 -16.35 22.02
N ASP A 57 3.80 -15.40 21.08
CA ASP A 57 3.34 -14.02 21.24
C ASP A 57 1.84 -13.84 20.90
N ARG A 58 1.15 -14.94 20.56
CA ARG A 58 -0.25 -14.93 20.19
C ARG A 58 -1.12 -14.45 21.36
N LEU A 59 -2.00 -13.49 21.07
CA LEU A 59 -3.07 -13.10 22.00
C LEU A 59 -4.17 -14.16 21.96
N LEU A 60 -4.53 -14.70 23.12
CA LEU A 60 -5.47 -15.82 23.22
C LEU A 60 -6.74 -15.48 24.01
N PHE A 61 -6.76 -14.40 24.75
CA PHE A 61 -7.91 -13.94 25.56
C PHE A 61 -7.88 -12.42 25.73
N PRO A 62 -9.04 -11.78 26.03
CA PRO A 62 -9.09 -10.37 26.35
C PRO A 62 -8.26 -10.03 27.58
N GLN A 63 -7.53 -8.90 27.54
CA GLN A 63 -6.60 -8.49 28.60
C GLN A 63 -6.77 -7.01 28.92
N LEU A 64 -7.02 -6.71 30.19
CA LEU A 64 -7.08 -5.35 30.74
C LEU A 64 -5.78 -5.02 31.45
N ARG A 65 -5.24 -3.84 31.20
CA ARG A 65 -4.02 -3.37 31.89
C ARG A 65 -4.30 -3.14 33.38
N GLN A 66 -3.41 -3.67 34.23
CA GLN A 66 -3.38 -3.42 35.67
C GLN A 66 -1.95 -3.08 36.10
N GLY A 67 -1.67 -1.80 36.31
CA GLY A 67 -0.31 -1.34 36.59
C GLY A 67 0.66 -1.70 35.47
N ALA A 68 1.72 -2.44 35.79
CA ALA A 68 2.70 -2.92 34.83
C ALA A 68 2.31 -4.27 34.16
N GLY A 69 1.24 -4.92 34.61
CA GLY A 69 0.81 -6.22 34.13
C GLY A 69 -0.53 -6.21 33.40
N TRP A 70 -1.03 -7.41 33.13
CA TRP A 70 -2.29 -7.65 32.43
C TRP A 70 -3.19 -8.59 33.24
N LYS A 71 -4.47 -8.21 33.39
CA LYS A 71 -5.53 -9.06 33.92
C LYS A 71 -6.30 -9.67 32.75
N ARG A 72 -6.42 -11.00 32.69
CA ARG A 72 -7.34 -11.67 31.78
C ARG A 72 -8.78 -11.32 32.15
N LEU A 73 -9.60 -11.02 31.13
CA LEU A 73 -11.03 -10.86 31.23
C LEU A 73 -11.73 -11.98 30.46
N THR A 74 -12.97 -12.27 30.83
CA THR A 74 -13.92 -12.96 29.96
C THR A 74 -14.40 -12.00 28.87
N TRP A 75 -14.93 -12.52 27.77
CA TRP A 75 -15.56 -11.68 26.75
C TRP A 75 -16.75 -10.88 27.28
N ASP A 76 -17.51 -11.43 28.21
CA ASP A 76 -18.64 -10.73 28.84
C ASP A 76 -18.18 -9.51 29.63
N GLU A 77 -17.12 -9.65 30.45
CA GLU A 77 -16.50 -8.53 31.16
C GLU A 77 -15.93 -7.49 30.18
N ALA A 78 -15.26 -7.93 29.09
CA ALA A 78 -14.70 -7.04 28.09
C ALA A 78 -15.78 -6.23 27.35
N TYR A 79 -16.86 -6.88 26.92
CA TYR A 79 -17.98 -6.21 26.25
C TYR A 79 -18.73 -5.26 27.17
N THR A 80 -18.93 -5.65 28.44
CA THR A 80 -19.54 -4.77 29.43
C THR A 80 -18.73 -3.48 29.62
N LEU A 81 -17.43 -3.64 29.83
CA LEU A 81 -16.51 -2.50 29.95
C LEU A 81 -16.51 -1.61 28.70
N LEU A 82 -16.47 -2.21 27.50
CA LEU A 82 -16.50 -1.48 26.23
C LEU A 82 -17.82 -0.70 26.06
N ALA A 83 -18.95 -1.36 26.29
CA ALA A 83 -20.26 -0.71 26.20
C ALA A 83 -20.40 0.46 27.17
N GLU A 84 -19.91 0.32 28.39
CA GLU A 84 -19.85 1.42 29.39
C GLU A 84 -18.98 2.58 28.89
N LYS A 85 -17.75 2.30 28.41
CA LYS A 85 -16.83 3.32 27.91
C LYS A 85 -17.38 4.06 26.69
N ILE A 86 -18.00 3.33 25.74
CA ILE A 86 -18.65 3.92 24.58
C ILE A 86 -19.82 4.82 25.01
N LYS A 87 -20.75 4.32 25.84
CA LYS A 87 -21.90 5.10 26.33
C LYS A 87 -21.44 6.35 27.08
N GLN A 88 -20.49 6.20 28.00
CA GLN A 88 -19.93 7.32 28.75
C GLN A 88 -19.35 8.38 27.80
N THR A 89 -18.60 8.00 26.77
CA THR A 89 -18.02 8.92 25.81
C THR A 89 -19.10 9.62 24.98
N LEU A 90 -20.11 8.88 24.51
CA LEU A 90 -21.23 9.43 23.76
C LEU A 90 -22.02 10.48 24.57
N GLU A 91 -22.25 10.19 25.87
CA GLU A 91 -22.99 11.10 26.78
C GLU A 91 -22.18 12.34 27.15
N THR A 92 -20.86 12.24 27.29
CA THR A 92 -20.02 13.34 27.79
C THR A 92 -19.53 14.28 26.71
N VAL A 93 -19.10 13.75 25.57
CA VAL A 93 -18.42 14.51 24.49
C VAL A 93 -18.96 14.20 23.10
N GLY A 94 -19.89 13.24 22.97
CA GLY A 94 -20.43 12.81 21.69
C GLY A 94 -19.54 11.82 20.95
N SER A 95 -19.99 11.38 19.78
CA SER A 95 -19.33 10.33 18.99
C SER A 95 -17.92 10.71 18.49
N TRP A 96 -17.66 12.00 18.26
CA TRP A 96 -16.33 12.48 17.88
C TRP A 96 -15.28 12.38 18.99
N GLY A 97 -15.70 12.13 20.23
CA GLY A 97 -14.81 11.75 21.34
C GLY A 97 -14.23 10.33 21.22
N ILE A 98 -14.72 9.54 20.28
CA ILE A 98 -14.20 8.21 19.95
C ILE A 98 -13.30 8.33 18.72
N LEU A 99 -12.08 7.82 18.79
CA LEU A 99 -11.19 7.62 17.64
C LEU A 99 -11.27 6.18 17.16
N HIS A 100 -11.61 5.94 15.91
CA HIS A 100 -11.38 4.67 15.25
C HIS A 100 -10.17 4.81 14.32
N HIS A 101 -9.01 4.33 14.76
CA HIS A 101 -7.80 4.27 13.95
C HIS A 101 -7.72 2.91 13.26
N TYR A 102 -7.81 2.92 11.96
CA TYR A 102 -7.68 1.72 11.12
C TYR A 102 -6.77 1.97 9.93
N ASP A 103 -6.28 0.89 9.34
CA ASP A 103 -5.59 0.91 8.05
C ASP A 103 -6.14 -0.24 7.19
N TYR A 104 -5.55 -0.45 6.01
CA TYR A 104 -6.01 -1.50 5.10
C TYR A 104 -5.93 -2.90 5.75
N GLY A 105 -4.83 -3.22 6.43
CA GLY A 105 -4.61 -4.42 7.22
C GLY A 105 -4.51 -5.70 6.39
N HIS A 106 -5.59 -6.09 5.72
CA HIS A 106 -5.68 -7.31 4.91
C HIS A 106 -6.67 -7.16 3.75
N ASN A 107 -6.64 -8.12 2.81
CA ASN A 107 -7.46 -8.10 1.59
C ASN A 107 -8.90 -8.65 1.78
N GLY A 108 -9.33 -8.94 3.00
CA GLY A 108 -10.68 -9.47 3.29
C GLY A 108 -11.79 -8.46 3.01
N ALA A 109 -12.90 -8.91 2.48
CA ALA A 109 -14.06 -8.07 2.19
C ALA A 109 -14.84 -7.68 3.46
N LEU A 110 -14.81 -8.54 4.50
CA LEU A 110 -15.49 -8.27 5.77
C LEU A 110 -14.72 -7.36 6.70
N ARG A 111 -13.47 -6.98 6.38
CA ARG A 111 -12.64 -6.11 7.23
C ARG A 111 -13.31 -4.77 7.57
N GLU A 112 -14.19 -4.27 6.68
CA GLU A 112 -14.85 -2.97 6.85
C GLU A 112 -16.08 -3.04 7.79
N LEU A 113 -16.38 -4.18 8.41
CA LEU A 113 -17.42 -4.28 9.42
C LEU A 113 -17.07 -3.55 10.72
N ASP A 114 -15.78 -3.32 11.01
CA ASP A 114 -15.36 -2.41 12.06
C ASP A 114 -15.81 -0.96 11.76
N GLN A 115 -15.58 -0.48 10.54
CA GLN A 115 -16.02 0.86 10.12
C GLN A 115 -17.55 0.97 10.17
N ARG A 116 -18.28 -0.06 9.70
CA ARG A 116 -19.73 -0.12 9.83
C ARG A 116 -20.20 0.07 11.27
N PHE A 117 -19.49 -0.52 12.23
CA PHE A 117 -19.84 -0.38 13.66
C PHE A 117 -19.73 1.08 14.11
N PHE A 118 -18.66 1.76 13.78
CA PHE A 118 -18.47 3.16 14.15
C PHE A 118 -19.40 4.10 13.36
N GLN A 119 -19.77 3.75 12.14
CA GLN A 119 -20.82 4.45 11.39
C GLN A 119 -22.18 4.29 12.07
N ALA A 120 -22.51 3.09 12.57
CA ALA A 120 -23.77 2.84 13.31
C ALA A 120 -23.85 3.61 14.64
N LEU A 121 -22.71 3.98 15.23
CA LEU A 121 -22.65 4.90 16.39
C LEU A 121 -22.91 6.39 16.01
N GLY A 122 -23.21 6.67 14.74
CA GLY A 122 -23.44 8.02 14.22
C GLY A 122 -22.21 8.65 13.55
N GLY A 123 -21.11 7.91 13.41
CA GLY A 123 -19.83 8.37 12.91
C GLY A 123 -18.92 8.91 14.03
N VAL A 124 -17.65 8.62 13.94
CA VAL A 124 -16.65 8.93 14.95
C VAL A 124 -15.49 9.76 14.36
N THR A 125 -14.43 9.99 15.12
CA THR A 125 -13.17 10.53 14.57
C THR A 125 -12.41 9.41 13.89
N GLU A 126 -12.00 9.63 12.65
CA GLU A 126 -11.31 8.60 11.85
C GLU A 126 -10.32 9.20 10.83
N PRO A 127 -9.33 8.41 10.36
CA PRO A 127 -8.45 8.83 9.28
C PRO A 127 -9.18 8.86 7.95
N ARG A 128 -8.76 9.76 7.05
CA ARG A 128 -9.11 9.75 5.62
C ARG A 128 -7.84 9.84 4.77
N GLY A 129 -7.95 9.48 3.49
CA GLY A 129 -6.81 9.44 2.58
C GLY A 129 -6.08 8.09 2.67
N SER A 130 -4.78 8.08 2.42
CA SER A 130 -4.04 6.84 2.27
C SER A 130 -2.61 6.92 2.80
N MET A 131 -2.18 5.87 3.48
CA MET A 131 -0.78 5.66 3.82
C MET A 131 0.00 4.93 2.72
N CYS A 132 -0.67 4.53 1.63
CA CYS A 132 -0.14 3.59 0.65
C CYS A 132 -0.14 4.16 -0.78
N TRP A 133 -1.23 4.06 -1.52
CA TRP A 133 -1.30 4.24 -2.98
C TRP A 133 -2.14 5.43 -3.47
N GLY A 134 -2.62 6.27 -2.55
CA GLY A 134 -3.66 7.28 -2.83
C GLY A 134 -3.29 8.29 -3.91
N ALA A 135 -2.05 8.76 -3.95
CA ALA A 135 -1.63 9.76 -4.94
C ALA A 135 -1.67 9.22 -6.37
N GLY A 136 -1.06 8.04 -6.61
CA GLY A 136 -1.08 7.43 -7.93
C GLY A 136 -2.46 6.92 -8.34
N TYR A 137 -3.27 6.47 -7.37
CA TYR A 137 -4.65 6.10 -7.60
C TYR A 137 -5.45 7.30 -8.11
N ARG A 138 -5.35 8.44 -7.41
CA ARG A 138 -6.04 9.69 -7.80
C ARG A 138 -5.52 10.24 -9.12
N ALA A 139 -4.20 10.13 -9.39
CA ALA A 139 -3.60 10.51 -10.66
C ALA A 139 -4.29 9.79 -11.84
N GLN A 140 -4.39 8.45 -11.78
CA GLN A 140 -5.03 7.68 -12.85
C GLN A 140 -6.54 7.92 -12.95
N GLU A 141 -7.23 8.21 -11.84
CA GLU A 141 -8.63 8.67 -11.91
C GLU A 141 -8.78 9.98 -12.68
N LEU A 142 -7.82 10.91 -12.54
CA LEU A 142 -7.82 12.17 -13.28
C LEU A 142 -7.50 11.95 -14.75
N ASP A 143 -6.47 11.17 -15.05
CA ASP A 143 -5.94 11.03 -16.40
C ASP A 143 -6.76 10.08 -17.28
N PHE A 144 -7.33 9.00 -16.69
CA PHE A 144 -8.07 7.96 -17.43
C PHE A 144 -9.55 7.85 -17.04
N GLY A 145 -9.98 8.48 -15.95
CA GLY A 145 -11.32 8.30 -15.38
C GLY A 145 -11.51 7.03 -14.57
N GLY A 146 -10.42 6.36 -14.19
CA GLY A 146 -10.41 5.17 -13.37
C GLY A 146 -9.05 4.51 -13.29
N VAL A 147 -8.90 3.55 -12.38
CA VAL A 147 -7.65 2.83 -12.16
C VAL A 147 -7.81 1.39 -12.64
N PHE A 148 -7.15 1.06 -13.75
CA PHE A 148 -7.27 -0.24 -14.38
C PHE A 148 -5.93 -0.74 -14.90
N THR A 149 -5.69 -2.02 -14.73
CA THR A 149 -4.44 -2.71 -15.03
C THR A 149 -4.72 -3.94 -15.90
N ASN A 150 -3.85 -4.24 -16.85
CA ASN A 150 -3.97 -5.44 -17.68
C ASN A 150 -3.81 -6.72 -16.83
N ALA A 151 -4.37 -7.81 -17.30
CA ALA A 151 -4.06 -9.13 -16.77
C ALA A 151 -2.55 -9.41 -16.87
N ARG A 152 -1.98 -10.14 -15.92
CA ARG A 152 -0.52 -10.36 -15.85
C ARG A 152 0.01 -11.12 -17.07
N GLU A 153 -0.76 -12.07 -17.57
CA GLU A 153 -0.43 -12.83 -18.77
C GLU A 153 -0.35 -11.96 -20.03
N ASP A 154 -1.04 -10.82 -20.06
CA ASP A 154 -0.96 -9.87 -21.17
C ASP A 154 0.42 -9.22 -21.28
N LEU A 155 1.14 -9.04 -20.15
CA LEU A 155 2.51 -8.53 -20.14
C LEU A 155 3.49 -9.39 -20.94
N GLU A 156 3.17 -10.67 -21.16
CA GLU A 156 3.98 -11.56 -21.96
C GLU A 156 4.01 -11.19 -23.45
N GLN A 157 3.12 -10.31 -23.89
CA GLN A 157 3.06 -9.79 -25.25
C GLN A 157 3.84 -8.47 -25.43
N ALA A 158 4.36 -7.89 -24.35
CA ALA A 158 5.17 -6.67 -24.41
C ALA A 158 6.49 -6.91 -25.16
N GLN A 159 6.98 -5.88 -25.86
CA GLN A 159 8.34 -5.83 -26.38
C GLN A 159 9.28 -5.03 -25.46
N THR A 160 8.70 -4.07 -24.72
CA THR A 160 9.43 -3.31 -23.70
C THR A 160 8.67 -3.40 -22.38
N LEU A 161 9.35 -3.82 -21.33
CA LEU A 161 8.83 -3.86 -19.96
C LEU A 161 9.66 -2.91 -19.10
N VAL A 162 9.02 -1.92 -18.48
CA VAL A 162 9.67 -0.94 -17.60
C VAL A 162 9.18 -1.15 -16.17
N LEU A 163 10.02 -1.72 -15.31
CA LEU A 163 9.79 -1.74 -13.87
C LEU A 163 10.24 -0.39 -13.30
N TRP A 164 9.30 0.47 -12.99
CA TRP A 164 9.59 1.82 -12.53
C TRP A 164 9.30 1.94 -11.02
N GLY A 165 10.36 2.08 -10.21
CA GLY A 165 10.24 2.11 -8.76
C GLY A 165 9.61 0.85 -8.15
N ARG A 166 9.72 -0.30 -8.82
CA ARG A 166 9.09 -1.57 -8.42
C ARG A 166 10.07 -2.73 -8.39
N ASP A 167 9.98 -3.54 -7.33
CA ASP A 167 10.77 -4.75 -7.15
C ASP A 167 9.88 -5.99 -6.97
N PRO A 168 9.31 -6.55 -8.06
CA PRO A 168 8.46 -7.72 -7.98
C PRO A 168 9.18 -8.97 -7.48
N ALA A 169 10.49 -9.10 -7.65
CA ALA A 169 11.26 -10.23 -7.13
C ALA A 169 11.18 -10.36 -5.59
N VAL A 170 10.82 -9.26 -4.88
CA VAL A 170 10.65 -9.22 -3.42
C VAL A 170 9.18 -9.03 -3.02
N THR A 171 8.46 -8.15 -3.70
CA THR A 171 7.15 -7.67 -3.26
C THR A 171 5.97 -8.33 -3.96
N ASN A 172 6.20 -8.99 -5.12
CA ASN A 172 5.14 -9.49 -6.01
C ASN A 172 5.69 -10.65 -6.87
N ILE A 173 6.16 -11.70 -6.20
CA ILE A 173 7.01 -12.73 -6.82
C ILE A 173 6.34 -13.48 -7.99
N HIS A 174 5.02 -13.60 -8.00
CA HIS A 174 4.27 -14.28 -9.07
C HIS A 174 4.16 -13.45 -10.35
N LEU A 175 4.59 -12.18 -10.33
CA LEU A 175 4.75 -11.39 -11.54
C LEU A 175 6.02 -11.77 -12.31
N MET A 176 7.09 -12.18 -11.61
CA MET A 176 8.38 -12.51 -12.23
C MET A 176 8.31 -13.57 -13.32
N PRO A 177 7.57 -14.68 -13.19
CA PRO A 177 7.41 -15.66 -14.27
C PRO A 177 6.87 -15.06 -15.58
N HIS A 178 5.93 -14.10 -15.51
CA HIS A 178 5.37 -13.44 -16.70
C HIS A 178 6.41 -12.53 -17.36
N LEU A 179 7.14 -11.73 -16.57
CA LEU A 179 8.23 -10.88 -17.08
C LEU A 179 9.33 -11.70 -17.74
N LEU A 180 9.74 -12.83 -17.13
CA LEU A 180 10.76 -13.72 -17.67
C LEU A 180 10.28 -14.48 -18.92
N ARG A 181 8.98 -14.77 -19.04
CA ARG A 181 8.43 -15.34 -20.28
C ARG A 181 8.41 -14.32 -21.41
N ALA A 182 8.03 -13.06 -21.14
CA ALA A 182 8.15 -11.97 -22.11
C ALA A 182 9.60 -11.81 -22.58
N LYS A 183 10.55 -11.78 -21.65
CA LYS A 183 11.99 -11.67 -21.95
C LYS A 183 12.48 -12.82 -22.85
N ARG A 184 12.07 -14.06 -22.55
CA ARG A 184 12.40 -15.23 -23.42
C ARG A 184 11.80 -15.12 -24.83
N ARG A 185 10.74 -14.32 -25.02
CA ARG A 185 10.16 -14.01 -26.34
C ARG A 185 10.82 -12.82 -27.04
N GLY A 186 11.86 -12.23 -26.42
CA GLY A 186 12.62 -11.11 -26.96
C GLY A 186 12.25 -9.73 -26.40
N ALA A 187 11.36 -9.67 -25.42
CA ALA A 187 11.10 -8.41 -24.72
C ALA A 187 12.32 -7.94 -23.93
N ARG A 188 12.56 -6.64 -23.92
CA ARG A 188 13.59 -6.02 -23.08
C ARG A 188 13.01 -5.60 -21.75
N LEU A 189 13.65 -6.03 -20.67
CA LEU A 189 13.28 -5.70 -19.29
C LEU A 189 14.20 -4.59 -18.77
N ILE A 190 13.64 -3.45 -18.45
CA ILE A 190 14.32 -2.26 -17.94
C ILE A 190 13.86 -2.02 -16.50
N VAL A 191 14.80 -1.77 -15.58
CA VAL A 191 14.50 -1.39 -14.20
C VAL A 191 14.98 0.04 -13.97
N ILE A 192 14.09 0.92 -13.54
CA ILE A 192 14.38 2.30 -13.13
C ILE A 192 14.17 2.40 -11.62
N ASN A 193 15.26 2.63 -10.87
CA ASN A 193 15.20 2.71 -9.41
C ASN A 193 16.43 3.45 -8.87
N PRO A 194 16.35 4.17 -7.74
CA PRO A 194 17.54 4.72 -7.08
C PRO A 194 18.55 3.65 -6.70
N ASP A 195 18.11 2.63 -5.99
CA ASP A 195 18.95 1.54 -5.54
C ASP A 195 18.83 0.33 -6.48
N ARG A 196 19.91 -0.46 -6.61
CA ARG A 196 19.89 -1.70 -7.38
C ARG A 196 19.07 -2.76 -6.62
N VAL A 197 17.80 -2.84 -6.96
CA VAL A 197 16.86 -3.78 -6.35
C VAL A 197 17.01 -5.18 -6.94
N LYS A 198 16.46 -6.20 -6.25
CA LYS A 198 16.58 -7.61 -6.65
C LYS A 198 16.09 -7.90 -8.07
N SER A 199 15.06 -7.21 -8.53
CA SER A 199 14.57 -7.36 -9.92
C SER A 199 15.57 -6.91 -10.98
N ALA A 200 16.55 -6.06 -10.63
CA ALA A 200 17.61 -5.62 -11.54
C ALA A 200 18.55 -6.76 -11.94
N ASP A 201 18.66 -7.82 -11.14
CA ASP A 201 19.45 -9.02 -11.48
C ASP A 201 18.87 -9.77 -12.69
N PHE A 202 17.62 -9.54 -13.04
CA PHE A 202 16.92 -10.15 -14.17
C PHE A 202 16.74 -9.19 -15.35
N ALA A 203 17.07 -7.90 -15.16
CA ALA A 203 16.91 -6.86 -16.16
C ALA A 203 17.97 -6.94 -17.28
N ASP A 204 17.66 -6.35 -18.42
CA ASP A 204 18.62 -6.09 -19.49
C ASP A 204 19.31 -4.75 -19.27
N ASP A 205 18.57 -3.77 -18.71
CA ASP A 205 19.08 -2.44 -18.36
C ASP A 205 18.66 -2.08 -16.94
N PHE A 206 19.57 -1.49 -16.20
CA PHE A 206 19.31 -0.85 -14.92
C PHE A 206 19.65 0.64 -15.03
N ILE A 207 18.64 1.49 -14.86
CA ILE A 207 18.77 2.95 -14.89
C ILE A 207 18.71 3.45 -13.46
N ARG A 208 19.85 3.92 -12.95
CA ARG A 208 19.97 4.50 -11.61
C ARG A 208 19.52 5.94 -11.65
N ILE A 209 18.43 6.26 -10.96
CA ILE A 209 17.84 7.60 -10.92
C ILE A 209 18.02 8.23 -9.54
N ARG A 210 18.28 9.54 -9.48
CA ARG A 210 18.24 10.28 -8.21
C ARG A 210 16.84 10.24 -7.60
N PRO A 211 16.69 9.96 -6.28
CA PRO A 211 15.38 9.85 -5.61
C PRO A 211 14.46 11.06 -5.85
N GLY A 212 13.18 10.80 -6.14
CA GLY A 212 12.14 11.82 -6.30
C GLY A 212 12.19 12.64 -7.60
N THR A 213 13.00 12.21 -8.59
CA THR A 213 13.14 12.93 -9.87
C THR A 213 12.45 12.24 -11.05
N ASP A 214 11.64 11.25 -10.77
CA ASP A 214 10.93 10.40 -11.76
C ASP A 214 10.02 11.19 -12.69
N ALA A 215 9.32 12.22 -12.18
CA ALA A 215 8.52 13.11 -13.02
C ALA A 215 9.37 13.87 -14.05
N ALA A 216 10.56 14.34 -13.64
CA ALA A 216 11.49 15.02 -14.56
C ALA A 216 11.99 14.06 -15.66
N LEU A 217 12.27 12.79 -15.29
CA LEU A 217 12.63 11.76 -16.26
C LEU A 217 11.51 11.53 -17.26
N ALA A 218 10.27 11.30 -16.81
CA ALA A 218 9.13 11.02 -17.68
C ALA A 218 8.83 12.20 -18.63
N LEU A 219 8.86 13.44 -18.11
CA LEU A 219 8.66 14.66 -18.91
C LEU A 219 9.79 14.88 -19.92
N GLY A 220 11.03 14.59 -19.54
CA GLY A 220 12.19 14.65 -20.43
C GLY A 220 12.13 13.62 -21.56
N LEU A 221 11.74 12.38 -21.25
CA LEU A 221 11.48 11.36 -22.28
C LEU A 221 10.36 11.82 -23.24
N GLY A 222 9.29 12.41 -22.68
CA GLY A 222 8.22 13.02 -23.48
C GLY A 222 8.74 14.12 -24.42
N ASN A 223 9.62 15.01 -23.91
CA ASN A 223 10.24 16.04 -24.75
C ASN A 223 11.09 15.45 -25.89
N ILE A 224 11.91 14.42 -25.60
CA ILE A 224 12.72 13.73 -26.61
C ILE A 224 11.81 13.13 -27.70
N ILE A 225 10.76 12.42 -27.30
CA ILE A 225 9.81 11.80 -28.22
C ILE A 225 9.19 12.84 -29.16
N LEU A 226 8.76 13.99 -28.63
CA LEU A 226 8.15 15.06 -29.44
C LEU A 226 9.17 15.74 -30.33
N GLN A 227 10.38 16.04 -29.88
CA GLN A 227 11.45 16.64 -30.69
C GLN A 227 11.89 15.76 -31.85
N GLN A 228 11.86 14.43 -31.67
CA GLN A 228 12.23 13.46 -32.69
C GLN A 228 11.07 13.06 -33.62
N GLY A 229 9.84 13.51 -33.34
CA GLY A 229 8.65 13.11 -34.07
C GLY A 229 8.24 11.66 -33.87
N TRP A 230 8.60 11.04 -32.73
CA TRP A 230 8.36 9.63 -32.42
C TRP A 230 7.02 9.36 -31.73
N GLN A 231 6.20 10.40 -31.49
CA GLN A 231 4.88 10.27 -30.89
C GLN A 231 3.89 9.55 -31.83
N ASP A 232 2.89 8.91 -31.25
CA ASP A 232 1.76 8.35 -32.01
C ASP A 232 0.71 9.43 -32.28
N SER A 233 0.91 10.18 -33.37
CA SER A 233 0.04 11.32 -33.70
C SER A 233 -1.42 10.93 -33.97
N GLN A 234 -1.68 9.70 -34.48
CA GLN A 234 -3.04 9.24 -34.73
C GLN A 234 -3.75 8.91 -33.40
N PHE A 235 -3.05 8.26 -32.50
CA PHE A 235 -3.56 7.98 -31.16
C PHE A 235 -3.85 9.28 -30.40
N ILE A 236 -2.91 10.23 -30.42
CA ILE A 236 -3.05 11.53 -29.75
C ILE A 236 -4.29 12.26 -30.26
N GLN A 237 -4.42 12.44 -31.57
CA GLN A 237 -5.56 13.15 -32.17
C GLN A 237 -6.91 12.56 -31.76
N LYS A 238 -6.99 11.23 -31.66
CA LYS A 238 -8.25 10.53 -31.42
C LYS A 238 -8.59 10.43 -29.95
N TYR A 239 -7.59 10.16 -29.08
CA TYR A 239 -7.83 9.71 -27.72
C TYR A 239 -7.21 10.56 -26.61
N VAL A 240 -6.50 11.64 -26.95
CA VAL A 240 -5.82 12.50 -25.96
C VAL A 240 -6.42 13.90 -25.96
N TYR A 241 -6.63 14.45 -24.77
CA TYR A 241 -7.06 15.83 -24.55
C TYR A 241 -5.92 16.62 -23.89
N GLY A 242 -5.74 17.90 -24.28
CA GLY A 242 -4.74 18.79 -23.70
C GLY A 242 -3.31 18.54 -24.17
N PHE A 243 -3.12 17.89 -25.33
CA PHE A 243 -1.80 17.56 -25.87
C PHE A 243 -0.93 18.81 -26.13
N GLU A 244 -1.47 19.88 -26.67
CA GLU A 244 -0.73 21.10 -27.00
C GLU A 244 -0.13 21.72 -25.72
N THR A 245 -0.91 21.78 -24.64
CA THR A 245 -0.46 22.33 -23.36
C THR A 245 0.63 21.44 -22.74
N PHE A 246 0.48 20.12 -22.86
CA PHE A 246 1.51 19.17 -22.44
C PHE A 246 2.79 19.33 -23.27
N ALA A 247 2.68 19.47 -24.59
CA ALA A 247 3.82 19.66 -25.48
C ALA A 247 4.61 20.94 -25.14
N GLU A 248 3.93 22.03 -24.79
CA GLU A 248 4.59 23.25 -24.28
C GLU A 248 5.26 23.02 -22.91
N ARG A 249 4.63 22.24 -22.01
CA ARG A 249 5.18 21.93 -20.69
C ARG A 249 6.50 21.18 -20.81
N VAL A 250 6.58 20.13 -21.62
CA VAL A 250 7.77 19.27 -21.71
C VAL A 250 8.97 19.95 -22.33
N LYS A 251 8.80 21.02 -23.11
CA LYS A 251 9.93 21.83 -23.65
C LYS A 251 10.87 22.36 -22.57
N LYS A 252 10.37 22.52 -21.34
CA LYS A 252 11.18 22.95 -20.17
C LYS A 252 12.17 21.89 -19.70
N PHE A 253 12.06 20.64 -20.16
CA PHE A 253 12.85 19.49 -19.77
C PHE A 253 13.77 19.06 -20.91
N SER A 254 14.81 19.89 -21.21
CA SER A 254 15.85 19.50 -22.18
C SER A 254 16.64 18.29 -21.65
N ARG A 255 17.34 17.59 -22.54
CA ARG A 255 18.12 16.39 -22.19
C ARG A 255 19.15 16.69 -21.11
N GLU A 256 19.86 17.81 -21.23
CA GLU A 256 20.90 18.27 -20.33
C GLU A 256 20.32 18.63 -18.95
N ARG A 257 19.16 19.30 -18.94
CA ARG A 257 18.46 19.61 -17.70
C ARG A 257 17.94 18.36 -16.99
N VAL A 258 17.47 17.39 -17.73
CA VAL A 258 17.00 16.11 -17.18
C VAL A 258 18.17 15.32 -16.61
N GLU A 259 19.32 15.26 -17.31
CA GLU A 259 20.55 14.65 -16.79
C GLU A 259 21.00 15.34 -15.49
N GLU A 260 21.00 16.66 -15.44
CA GLU A 260 21.33 17.43 -14.22
C GLU A 260 20.40 17.08 -13.04
N ILE A 261 19.09 16.98 -13.29
CA ILE A 261 18.09 16.68 -12.26
C ILE A 261 18.16 15.23 -11.82
N THR A 262 18.19 14.29 -12.77
CA THR A 262 17.99 12.87 -12.53
C THR A 262 19.25 12.06 -12.32
N GLY A 263 20.39 12.56 -12.81
CA GLY A 263 21.65 11.81 -12.89
C GLY A 263 21.69 10.79 -14.04
N VAL A 264 20.63 10.67 -14.86
CA VAL A 264 20.56 9.75 -16.01
C VAL A 264 21.20 10.40 -17.23
N GLY A 265 22.17 9.76 -17.85
CA GLY A 265 22.95 10.33 -18.96
C GLY A 265 22.11 10.56 -20.23
N VAL A 266 22.46 11.61 -21.01
CA VAL A 266 21.74 11.98 -22.25
C VAL A 266 21.61 10.83 -23.23
N SER A 267 22.61 9.95 -23.35
CA SER A 267 22.55 8.77 -24.22
C SER A 267 21.52 7.75 -23.75
N GLU A 268 21.45 7.49 -22.44
CA GLU A 268 20.45 6.58 -21.83
C GLU A 268 19.04 7.15 -21.99
N LEU A 269 18.86 8.46 -21.79
CA LEU A 269 17.57 9.14 -21.99
C LEU A 269 17.09 8.96 -23.43
N THR A 270 17.98 9.14 -24.41
CA THR A 270 17.64 9.02 -25.83
C THR A 270 17.30 7.57 -26.20
N GLU A 271 18.06 6.60 -25.73
CA GLU A 271 17.82 5.19 -25.98
C GLU A 271 16.50 4.73 -25.34
N LEU A 272 16.22 5.16 -24.11
CA LEU A 272 14.97 4.82 -23.42
C LEU A 272 13.76 5.40 -24.15
N ALA A 273 13.81 6.67 -24.57
CA ALA A 273 12.76 7.32 -25.37
C ALA A 273 12.53 6.60 -26.70
N TYR A 274 13.62 6.21 -27.40
CA TYR A 274 13.56 5.43 -28.63
C TYR A 274 12.85 4.10 -28.44
N ARG A 275 13.21 3.34 -27.39
CA ARG A 275 12.62 2.02 -27.10
C ARG A 275 11.12 2.12 -26.79
N ILE A 276 10.74 3.08 -25.94
CA ILE A 276 9.32 3.30 -25.58
C ILE A 276 8.48 3.58 -26.83
N SER A 277 9.03 4.27 -27.83
CA SER A 277 8.31 4.66 -29.03
C SER A 277 8.35 3.64 -30.16
N HIS A 278 9.45 2.88 -30.31
CA HIS A 278 9.67 1.99 -31.46
C HIS A 278 9.60 0.50 -31.10
N SER A 279 10.01 0.10 -29.90
CA SER A 279 9.90 -1.30 -29.46
C SER A 279 8.56 -1.50 -28.72
N ARG A 280 7.47 -1.26 -29.43
CA ARG A 280 6.09 -1.38 -28.92
C ARG A 280 5.54 -2.79 -29.13
N PRO A 281 4.61 -3.28 -28.28
CA PRO A 281 3.98 -2.58 -27.16
C PRO A 281 4.91 -2.44 -25.95
N ALA A 282 4.83 -1.28 -25.27
CA ALA A 282 5.57 -1.01 -24.05
C ALA A 282 4.64 -0.98 -22.83
N SER A 283 5.02 -1.66 -21.75
CA SER A 283 4.29 -1.70 -20.50
C SER A 283 5.10 -1.11 -19.36
N PHE A 284 4.51 -0.14 -18.65
CA PHE A 284 5.09 0.54 -17.49
C PHE A 284 4.49 -0.06 -16.22
N ILE A 285 5.31 -0.72 -15.41
CA ILE A 285 4.88 -1.40 -14.20
C ILE A 285 5.36 -0.58 -13.01
N LEU A 286 4.42 0.18 -12.41
CA LEU A 286 4.74 1.17 -11.39
C LEU A 286 4.79 0.57 -9.99
N GLY A 287 5.78 1.02 -9.21
CA GLY A 287 5.85 0.76 -7.78
C GLY A 287 5.20 1.87 -6.98
N TYR A 288 4.64 1.53 -5.81
CA TYR A 288 4.04 2.51 -4.91
C TYR A 288 5.07 3.43 -4.24
N GLY A 289 6.36 3.11 -4.34
CA GLY A 289 7.45 4.00 -3.93
C GLY A 289 7.47 5.32 -4.69
N LEU A 290 7.07 5.34 -5.97
CA LEU A 290 7.02 6.53 -6.82
C LEU A 290 6.12 7.64 -6.27
N GLN A 291 5.06 7.28 -5.58
CA GLN A 291 4.10 8.22 -5.02
C GLN A 291 4.36 8.59 -3.56
N ARG A 292 5.43 8.06 -2.94
CA ARG A 292 5.84 8.39 -1.56
C ARG A 292 6.63 9.69 -1.44
N TYR A 293 6.41 10.60 -2.38
CA TYR A 293 6.95 11.96 -2.44
C TYR A 293 5.81 12.99 -2.46
N VAL A 294 6.11 14.23 -2.10
CA VAL A 294 5.12 15.32 -2.16
C VAL A 294 4.55 15.46 -3.57
N ASN A 295 5.38 15.28 -4.60
CA ASN A 295 4.95 15.33 -6.01
C ASN A 295 4.55 13.96 -6.59
N GLY A 296 4.11 13.02 -5.74
CA GLY A 296 3.82 11.64 -6.13
C GLY A 296 2.71 11.51 -7.18
N GLY A 297 1.67 12.35 -7.12
CA GLY A 297 0.63 12.40 -8.14
C GLY A 297 1.14 12.89 -9.48
N ASN A 298 1.90 13.99 -9.51
CA ASN A 298 2.56 14.46 -10.71
C ASN A 298 3.49 13.43 -11.35
N THR A 299 4.18 12.64 -10.53
CA THR A 299 5.06 11.57 -11.03
C THR A 299 4.27 10.52 -11.82
N VAL A 300 3.15 10.05 -11.28
CA VAL A 300 2.31 9.06 -11.98
C VAL A 300 1.69 9.67 -13.22
N ARG A 301 1.14 10.89 -13.15
CA ARG A 301 0.58 11.62 -14.29
C ARG A 301 1.59 11.83 -15.43
N ALA A 302 2.86 12.12 -15.10
CA ALA A 302 3.92 12.27 -16.11
C ALA A 302 4.21 10.94 -16.83
N ILE A 303 4.16 9.80 -16.14
CA ILE A 303 4.35 8.48 -16.74
C ILE A 303 3.10 8.08 -17.56
N ASP A 304 1.90 8.37 -17.07
CA ASP A 304 0.65 8.16 -17.81
C ASP A 304 0.65 8.96 -19.13
N ALA A 305 1.10 10.21 -19.08
CA ALA A 305 1.25 11.05 -20.26
C ALA A 305 2.29 10.50 -21.25
N LEU A 306 3.44 10.00 -20.76
CA LEU A 306 4.47 9.37 -21.58
C LEU A 306 3.91 8.15 -22.33
N ALA A 307 3.15 7.29 -21.63
CA ALA A 307 2.50 6.14 -22.24
C ALA A 307 1.43 6.55 -23.27
N ALA A 308 0.68 7.62 -23.01
CA ALA A 308 -0.35 8.14 -23.90
C ALA A 308 0.23 8.70 -25.20
N ILE A 309 1.26 9.57 -25.13
CA ILE A 309 1.85 10.17 -26.34
C ILE A 309 2.60 9.17 -27.20
N SER A 310 3.08 8.08 -26.61
CA SER A 310 3.74 6.98 -27.32
C SER A 310 2.76 5.89 -27.83
N GLY A 311 1.44 6.06 -27.62
CA GLY A 311 0.40 5.13 -28.08
C GLY A 311 0.38 3.79 -27.34
N ASN A 312 0.90 3.74 -26.11
CA ASN A 312 1.00 2.54 -25.31
C ASN A 312 -0.14 2.38 -24.30
N ILE A 313 -1.38 2.75 -24.66
CA ILE A 313 -2.57 2.59 -23.81
C ILE A 313 -3.66 1.79 -24.54
N GLY A 314 -4.24 0.82 -23.86
CA GLY A 314 -5.40 0.06 -24.33
C GLY A 314 -5.10 -0.88 -25.49
N CYS A 315 -3.90 -1.37 -25.61
CA CYS A 315 -3.50 -2.42 -26.55
C CYS A 315 -2.77 -3.54 -25.81
N THR A 316 -2.84 -4.73 -26.39
CA THR A 316 -2.22 -5.95 -25.84
C THR A 316 -0.73 -5.73 -25.59
N GLY A 317 -0.26 -6.09 -24.41
CA GLY A 317 1.14 -5.97 -23.99
C GLY A 317 1.59 -4.56 -23.59
N ALA A 318 0.72 -3.56 -23.71
CA ALA A 318 1.03 -2.18 -23.35
C ALA A 318 0.23 -1.69 -22.14
N GLY A 319 0.57 -0.51 -21.63
CA GLY A 319 -0.20 0.17 -20.58
C GLY A 319 0.62 0.61 -19.39
N VAL A 320 -0.05 1.33 -18.48
CA VAL A 320 0.50 1.69 -17.19
C VAL A 320 -0.13 0.83 -16.12
N GLN A 321 0.65 -0.07 -15.54
CA GLN A 321 0.21 -1.09 -14.61
C GLN A 321 0.45 -0.61 -13.18
N TYR A 322 -0.58 -0.06 -12.54
CA TYR A 322 -0.52 0.44 -11.17
C TYR A 322 -1.33 -0.42 -10.20
N ALA A 323 -2.66 -0.41 -10.37
CA ALA A 323 -3.61 -1.18 -9.59
C ALA A 323 -4.92 -1.32 -10.37
N HIS A 324 -5.95 -1.97 -9.80
CA HIS A 324 -7.28 -1.94 -10.38
C HIS A 324 -8.39 -1.78 -9.33
N GLN A 325 -9.49 -1.19 -9.78
CA GLN A 325 -10.72 -1.02 -9.01
C GLN A 325 -11.92 -1.79 -9.62
N TYR A 326 -11.66 -2.85 -10.38
CA TYR A 326 -12.70 -3.59 -11.10
C TYR A 326 -13.80 -4.17 -10.20
N HIS A 327 -13.47 -4.47 -8.92
CA HIS A 327 -14.45 -4.98 -7.97
C HIS A 327 -15.41 -3.90 -7.42
N ARG A 328 -15.09 -2.62 -7.59
CA ARG A 328 -15.93 -1.51 -7.11
C ARG A 328 -17.29 -1.53 -7.80
N GLY A 329 -18.38 -1.56 -7.01
CA GLY A 329 -19.74 -1.64 -7.51
C GLY A 329 -20.13 -2.99 -8.14
N LYS A 330 -19.28 -4.02 -8.02
CA LYS A 330 -19.54 -5.40 -8.44
C LYS A 330 -19.80 -6.33 -7.26
N LEU A 331 -19.44 -5.89 -6.07
CA LEU A 331 -19.71 -6.54 -4.79
C LEU A 331 -20.56 -5.57 -3.95
N ASN A 332 -21.43 -6.11 -3.08
CA ASN A 332 -22.11 -5.27 -2.11
C ASN A 332 -21.14 -4.74 -1.07
N SER A 333 -21.26 -3.45 -0.75
CA SER A 333 -20.51 -2.84 0.36
C SER A 333 -21.12 -3.21 1.69
N VAL A 334 -20.29 -3.55 2.66
CA VAL A 334 -20.71 -3.74 4.05
C VAL A 334 -20.87 -2.42 4.81
N LEU A 335 -20.41 -1.30 4.27
CA LEU A 335 -20.54 0.02 4.90
C LEU A 335 -21.98 0.53 4.89
N LEU A 336 -22.30 1.39 5.83
CA LEU A 336 -23.59 2.10 5.83
C LEU A 336 -23.60 3.21 4.77
N SER A 337 -24.82 3.59 4.37
CA SER A 337 -25.00 4.76 3.48
C SER A 337 -24.48 6.04 4.16
N PRO A 338 -23.74 6.89 3.45
CA PRO A 338 -23.10 8.08 4.02
C PRO A 338 -24.08 9.06 4.71
N GLU A 339 -25.35 9.06 4.29
CA GLU A 339 -26.39 9.93 4.86
C GLU A 339 -26.79 9.54 6.30
N ARG A 340 -26.38 8.35 6.75
CA ARG A 340 -26.75 7.79 8.06
C ARG A 340 -25.83 8.23 9.21
N TYR A 341 -24.68 8.83 8.90
CA TYR A 341 -23.68 9.17 9.92
C TYR A 341 -22.86 10.42 9.52
N GLN A 342 -22.23 11.05 10.50
CA GLN A 342 -21.32 12.18 10.29
C GLN A 342 -20.00 11.95 11.02
N ALA A 343 -18.98 11.45 10.30
CA ALA A 343 -17.65 11.27 10.85
C ALA A 343 -16.85 12.59 10.88
N ARG A 344 -16.00 12.77 11.89
CA ARG A 344 -14.94 13.76 11.89
C ARG A 344 -13.70 13.14 11.32
N THR A 345 -13.26 13.58 10.14
CA THR A 345 -12.14 12.96 9.44
C THR A 345 -10.94 13.89 9.36
N TYR A 346 -9.74 13.31 9.51
CA TYR A 346 -8.48 14.02 9.36
C TYR A 346 -7.56 13.28 8.36
N PRO A 347 -6.70 13.99 7.62
CA PRO A 347 -5.74 13.33 6.73
C PRO A 347 -4.87 12.34 7.51
N HIS A 348 -4.85 11.09 7.07
CA HIS A 348 -4.17 10.00 7.78
C HIS A 348 -2.70 10.31 8.12
N PRO A 349 -1.88 10.87 7.19
CA PRO A 349 -0.49 11.21 7.49
C PRO A 349 -0.29 12.27 8.56
N MET A 350 -1.31 13.10 8.80
CA MET A 350 -1.27 14.24 9.74
C MET A 350 -2.18 14.02 10.94
N LEU A 351 -2.70 12.82 11.12
CA LEU A 351 -3.73 12.54 12.13
C LEU A 351 -3.27 12.89 13.56
N ALA A 352 -2.00 12.63 13.91
CA ALA A 352 -1.48 12.97 15.24
C ALA A 352 -1.51 14.48 15.52
N GLU A 353 -1.09 15.30 14.57
CA GLU A 353 -1.10 16.76 14.64
C GLU A 353 -2.53 17.32 14.78
N GLU A 354 -3.46 16.72 14.06
CA GLU A 354 -4.87 17.15 14.09
C GLU A 354 -5.58 16.72 15.38
N LEU A 355 -5.26 15.54 15.91
CA LEU A 355 -5.82 15.07 17.18
C LEU A 355 -5.40 15.97 18.37
N LEU A 356 -4.21 16.58 18.32
CA LEU A 356 -3.79 17.56 19.33
C LEU A 356 -4.66 18.82 19.34
N LYS A 357 -5.25 19.19 18.21
CA LYS A 357 -6.10 20.37 18.03
C LYS A 357 -7.58 20.04 18.13
N ALA A 358 -7.94 18.76 18.06
CA ALA A 358 -9.33 18.30 17.97
C ALA A 358 -10.19 18.80 19.15
N ASP A 359 -11.41 19.23 18.84
CA ASP A 359 -12.45 19.61 19.81
C ASP A 359 -13.78 18.95 19.37
N PRO A 360 -14.41 18.13 20.20
CA PRO A 360 -13.93 17.64 21.49
C PRO A 360 -12.67 16.78 21.38
N LYS A 361 -11.90 16.72 22.48
CA LYS A 361 -10.74 15.81 22.60
C LYS A 361 -11.19 14.36 22.57
N VAL A 362 -10.36 13.51 21.98
CA VAL A 362 -10.58 12.06 21.99
C VAL A 362 -10.44 11.52 23.42
N GLN A 363 -11.46 10.77 23.86
CA GLN A 363 -11.53 10.14 25.19
C GLN A 363 -11.35 8.62 25.11
N LEU A 364 -11.72 8.02 23.97
CA LEU A 364 -11.69 6.60 23.73
C LEU A 364 -11.10 6.33 22.34
N ALA A 365 -10.10 5.47 22.24
CA ALA A 365 -9.54 5.06 20.96
C ALA A 365 -9.69 3.57 20.73
N PHE A 366 -10.07 3.21 19.51
CA PHE A 366 -9.99 1.85 18.98
C PHE A 366 -8.95 1.80 17.86
N VAL A 367 -8.11 0.77 17.90
CA VAL A 367 -7.18 0.46 16.80
C VAL A 367 -7.52 -0.93 16.26
N THR A 368 -7.83 -0.98 14.97
CA THR A 368 -8.08 -2.21 14.23
C THR A 368 -7.14 -2.29 13.04
N ARG A 369 -6.64 -3.47 12.71
CA ARG A 369 -5.86 -3.71 11.48
C ARG A 369 -4.66 -2.78 11.28
N SER A 370 -4.12 -2.19 12.35
CA SER A 370 -3.06 -1.18 12.30
C SER A 370 -2.15 -1.24 13.52
N ASN A 371 -0.93 -0.72 13.37
CA ASN A 371 0.05 -0.56 14.46
C ASN A 371 0.62 0.88 14.42
N PRO A 372 -0.20 1.90 14.79
CA PRO A 372 0.11 3.31 14.56
C PRO A 372 1.41 3.78 15.21
N LEU A 373 1.77 3.28 16.40
CA LEU A 373 3.00 3.69 17.08
C LEU A 373 4.29 3.27 16.35
N VAL A 374 4.17 2.43 15.31
CA VAL A 374 5.27 1.95 14.45
C VAL A 374 5.13 2.47 13.02
N GLN A 375 3.91 2.39 12.47
CA GLN A 375 3.66 2.59 11.04
C GLN A 375 3.41 4.06 10.68
N GLN A 376 2.87 4.86 11.60
CA GLN A 376 2.55 6.26 11.32
C GLN A 376 3.83 7.11 11.26
N PRO A 377 3.89 8.11 10.35
CA PRO A 377 4.95 9.11 10.37
C PRO A 377 4.89 9.90 11.68
N ASN A 378 6.02 10.47 12.08
CA ASN A 378 6.14 11.19 13.35
C ASN A 378 5.71 10.33 14.55
N SER A 379 6.22 9.09 14.61
CA SER A 379 5.81 8.14 15.66
C SER A 379 6.11 8.64 17.09
N SER A 380 7.00 9.60 17.26
CA SER A 380 7.23 10.27 18.54
C SER A 380 6.03 11.12 18.97
N LEU A 381 5.46 11.90 18.07
CA LEU A 381 4.24 12.68 18.31
C LEU A 381 3.03 11.76 18.55
N TRP A 382 2.94 10.66 17.77
CA TRP A 382 1.90 9.65 17.98
C TRP A 382 1.93 9.07 19.40
N ARG A 383 3.11 8.84 19.97
CA ARG A 383 3.26 8.37 21.35
C ARG A 383 2.80 9.41 22.38
N GLU A 384 3.04 10.68 22.09
CA GLU A 384 2.55 11.79 22.92
C GLU A 384 1.02 11.86 22.89
N VAL A 385 0.41 11.88 21.71
CA VAL A 385 -1.05 11.85 21.52
C VAL A 385 -1.66 10.64 22.19
N TRP A 386 -1.08 9.44 21.97
CA TRP A 386 -1.57 8.19 22.52
C TRP A 386 -1.64 8.19 24.04
N ARG A 387 -0.63 8.77 24.70
CA ARG A 387 -0.62 8.89 26.17
C ARG A 387 -1.71 9.82 26.71
N GLN A 388 -2.17 10.80 25.94
CA GLN A 388 -3.22 11.74 26.33
C GLN A 388 -4.63 11.15 26.21
N ILE A 389 -4.83 10.08 25.44
CA ILE A 389 -6.15 9.44 25.32
C ILE A 389 -6.42 8.61 26.59
N PRO A 390 -7.55 8.88 27.28
CA PRO A 390 -7.84 8.25 28.56
C PRO A 390 -8.03 6.74 28.52
N PHE A 391 -8.68 6.20 27.46
CA PHE A 391 -8.88 4.76 27.33
C PHE A 391 -8.62 4.29 25.90
N LYS A 392 -7.80 3.26 25.75
CA LYS A 392 -7.30 2.77 24.45
C LYS A 392 -7.53 1.27 24.31
N VAL A 393 -8.16 0.89 23.21
CA VAL A 393 -8.49 -0.49 22.85
C VAL A 393 -7.74 -0.87 21.59
N VAL A 394 -7.06 -2.00 21.61
CA VAL A 394 -6.34 -2.53 20.43
C VAL A 394 -6.81 -3.96 20.15
N LEU A 395 -7.22 -4.18 18.91
CA LEU A 395 -7.56 -5.49 18.36
C LEU A 395 -6.37 -6.00 17.56
N ASP A 396 -5.77 -7.13 17.97
CA ASP A 396 -4.63 -7.70 17.23
C ASP A 396 -4.53 -9.23 17.47
N THR A 397 -3.71 -9.87 16.66
CA THR A 397 -3.36 -11.29 16.79
C THR A 397 -2.18 -11.52 17.74
N VAL A 398 -1.32 -10.52 17.90
CA VAL A 398 -0.10 -10.57 18.73
C VAL A 398 0.07 -9.28 19.54
N MET A 399 0.91 -9.32 20.57
CA MET A 399 1.19 -8.15 21.41
C MET A 399 2.14 -7.19 20.70
N THR A 400 1.61 -6.33 19.81
CA THR A 400 2.34 -5.28 19.09
C THR A 400 2.78 -4.14 20.02
N ASP A 401 3.61 -3.21 19.51
CA ASP A 401 4.01 -2.02 20.28
C ASP A 401 2.81 -1.14 20.66
N THR A 402 1.83 -1.03 19.77
CA THR A 402 0.59 -0.31 20.06
C THR A 402 -0.25 -1.05 21.10
N ALA A 403 -0.38 -2.37 20.98
CA ALA A 403 -1.09 -3.20 21.96
C ALA A 403 -0.45 -3.13 23.35
N ARG A 404 0.89 -3.14 23.42
CA ARG A 404 1.62 -2.98 24.69
C ARG A 404 1.34 -1.64 25.39
N GLN A 405 0.85 -0.64 24.71
CA GLN A 405 0.51 0.69 25.27
C GLN A 405 -1.00 0.95 25.34
N ALA A 406 -1.82 -0.06 25.08
CA ALA A 406 -3.27 -0.02 25.24
C ALA A 406 -3.70 -0.26 26.69
N ASP A 407 -4.96 0.08 27.01
CA ASP A 407 -5.60 -0.24 28.28
C ASP A 407 -6.35 -1.57 28.21
N LEU A 408 -6.97 -1.86 27.04
CA LEU A 408 -7.63 -3.12 26.76
C LEU A 408 -7.10 -3.70 25.45
N VAL A 409 -6.73 -4.98 25.44
CA VAL A 409 -6.32 -5.71 24.24
C VAL A 409 -7.29 -6.85 24.00
N LEU A 410 -7.80 -6.93 22.77
CA LEU A 410 -8.77 -7.94 22.35
C LEU A 410 -8.13 -8.90 21.33
N PRO A 411 -8.19 -10.21 21.55
CA PRO A 411 -7.58 -11.21 20.69
C PRO A 411 -8.48 -11.47 19.47
N ILE A 412 -7.96 -11.29 18.28
CA ILE A 412 -8.67 -11.61 17.03
C ILE A 412 -8.20 -12.93 16.41
N ALA A 413 -9.09 -13.54 15.63
CA ALA A 413 -8.80 -14.73 14.84
C ALA A 413 -7.76 -14.45 13.73
N THR A 414 -7.07 -15.50 13.28
CA THR A 414 -6.29 -15.47 12.05
C THR A 414 -7.14 -15.97 10.89
N ILE A 415 -6.69 -15.73 9.65
CA ILE A 415 -7.40 -16.18 8.43
C ILE A 415 -7.73 -17.68 8.41
N PHE A 416 -6.99 -18.53 9.15
CA PHE A 416 -7.26 -19.96 9.22
C PHE A 416 -8.33 -20.33 10.24
N GLU A 417 -8.73 -19.39 11.08
CA GLU A 417 -9.71 -19.54 12.16
C GLU A 417 -11.07 -18.89 11.82
N GLU A 418 -11.18 -18.30 10.63
CA GLU A 418 -12.39 -17.61 10.16
C GLU A 418 -12.70 -17.91 8.68
N GLU A 419 -13.84 -17.43 8.21
CA GLU A 419 -14.22 -17.43 6.81
C GLU A 419 -14.11 -16.01 6.26
N GLU A 420 -13.56 -15.85 5.04
CA GLU A 420 -13.38 -14.54 4.43
C GLU A 420 -13.45 -14.62 2.90
N LEU A 421 -13.85 -13.53 2.26
CA LEU A 421 -13.76 -13.33 0.82
C LEU A 421 -12.55 -12.46 0.49
N ILE A 422 -11.62 -12.98 -0.30
CA ILE A 422 -10.37 -12.28 -0.63
C ILE A 422 -10.39 -11.82 -2.09
N THR A 423 -10.18 -10.53 -2.30
CA THR A 423 -9.88 -9.91 -3.58
C THR A 423 -8.62 -9.05 -3.45
N THR A 424 -7.93 -8.76 -4.56
CA THR A 424 -6.69 -7.98 -4.51
C THR A 424 -6.67 -6.87 -5.55
N SER A 425 -5.65 -6.02 -5.45
CA SER A 425 -5.49 -4.85 -6.33
C SER A 425 -4.95 -5.16 -7.73
N TRP A 426 -4.66 -6.43 -8.06
CA TRP A 426 -4.21 -6.82 -9.41
C TRP A 426 -4.66 -8.22 -9.84
N SER A 427 -5.01 -9.09 -8.93
CA SER A 427 -5.50 -10.42 -9.34
C SER A 427 -6.95 -10.34 -9.81
N PRO A 428 -7.30 -10.93 -10.97
CA PRO A 428 -8.68 -11.02 -11.42
C PRO A 428 -9.46 -12.12 -10.69
N LEU A 429 -8.88 -12.76 -9.71
CA LEU A 429 -9.48 -13.89 -9.00
C LEU A 429 -10.21 -13.43 -7.75
N ILE A 430 -11.35 -14.10 -7.50
CA ILE A 430 -12.11 -14.03 -6.26
C ILE A 430 -11.85 -15.32 -5.50
N HIS A 431 -11.50 -15.22 -4.22
CA HIS A 431 -11.20 -16.37 -3.37
C HIS A 431 -12.14 -16.41 -2.18
N TYR A 432 -12.62 -17.58 -1.85
CA TYR A 432 -13.26 -17.85 -0.57
C TYR A 432 -12.26 -18.58 0.34
N SER A 433 -11.84 -17.90 1.41
CA SER A 433 -11.02 -18.48 2.45
C SER A 433 -11.90 -19.22 3.44
N GLN A 434 -11.83 -20.54 3.44
CA GLN A 434 -12.59 -21.39 4.36
C GLN A 434 -11.88 -21.50 5.71
N LYS A 435 -12.67 -21.59 6.79
CA LYS A 435 -12.15 -21.85 8.13
C LYS A 435 -11.48 -23.24 8.18
N VAL A 436 -10.23 -23.29 8.66
CA VAL A 436 -9.41 -24.51 8.78
C VAL A 436 -9.41 -25.04 10.21
N LEU A 437 -9.40 -24.13 11.18
CA LEU A 437 -9.27 -24.41 12.62
C LEU A 437 -10.41 -23.72 13.38
N ASP A 438 -10.75 -24.29 14.53
CA ASP A 438 -11.45 -23.50 15.54
C ASP A 438 -10.51 -22.44 16.13
N PRO A 439 -11.04 -21.26 16.49
CA PRO A 439 -10.25 -20.20 17.09
C PRO A 439 -9.43 -20.69 18.28
N GLN A 440 -8.16 -20.32 18.33
CA GLN A 440 -7.26 -20.71 19.41
C GLN A 440 -7.57 -19.88 20.68
N GLY A 441 -7.67 -20.55 21.81
CA GLY A 441 -8.05 -19.89 23.05
C GLY A 441 -9.45 -19.27 22.97
N GLU A 442 -9.53 -18.00 23.25
CA GLU A 442 -10.78 -17.22 23.17
C GLU A 442 -10.74 -16.15 22.04
N THR A 443 -9.89 -16.37 21.01
CA THR A 443 -9.84 -15.44 19.87
C THR A 443 -11.17 -15.44 19.10
N LYS A 444 -11.54 -14.27 18.54
CA LYS A 444 -12.77 -14.13 17.76
C LYS A 444 -12.49 -13.51 16.37
N PRO A 445 -13.21 -13.95 15.34
CA PRO A 445 -13.30 -13.18 14.09
C PRO A 445 -13.77 -11.74 14.36
N GLU A 446 -13.14 -10.75 13.75
CA GLU A 446 -13.56 -9.34 13.92
C GLU A 446 -15.04 -9.10 13.57
N PRO A 447 -15.59 -9.68 12.48
CA PRO A 447 -17.02 -9.56 12.19
C PRO A 447 -17.94 -10.03 13.32
N LEU A 448 -17.60 -11.13 13.98
CA LEU A 448 -18.36 -11.65 15.11
C LEU A 448 -18.23 -10.74 16.34
N LEU A 449 -17.01 -10.26 16.62
CA LEU A 449 -16.73 -9.36 17.73
C LEU A 449 -17.59 -8.08 17.64
N PHE A 450 -17.61 -7.42 16.48
CA PHE A 450 -18.39 -6.21 16.28
C PHE A 450 -19.90 -6.48 16.26
N THR A 451 -20.34 -7.65 15.78
CA THR A 451 -21.75 -8.05 15.87
C THR A 451 -22.20 -8.19 17.33
N GLU A 452 -21.43 -8.88 18.17
CA GLU A 452 -21.75 -9.06 19.60
C GLU A 452 -21.69 -7.74 20.39
N LEU A 453 -20.73 -6.86 20.06
CA LEU A 453 -20.64 -5.52 20.66
C LEU A 453 -21.82 -4.63 20.23
N ALA A 454 -22.23 -4.71 18.96
CA ALA A 454 -23.40 -4.00 18.44
C ALA A 454 -24.68 -4.41 19.17
N GLN A 455 -24.89 -5.70 19.43
CA GLN A 455 -26.02 -6.21 20.22
C GLN A 455 -26.04 -5.60 21.65
N ARG A 456 -24.89 -5.46 22.30
CA ARG A 456 -24.77 -4.85 23.63
C ARG A 456 -25.16 -3.36 23.64
N LEU A 457 -25.09 -2.71 22.49
CA LEU A 457 -25.37 -1.28 22.34
C LEU A 457 -26.74 -0.99 21.70
N GLY A 458 -27.53 -2.04 21.37
CA GLY A 458 -28.82 -1.88 20.72
C GLY A 458 -28.73 -1.52 19.24
N LEU A 459 -27.63 -1.92 18.58
CA LEU A 459 -27.32 -1.68 17.16
C LEU A 459 -27.50 -2.94 16.28
N GLU A 460 -28.23 -3.96 16.77
CA GLU A 460 -28.40 -5.25 16.09
C GLU A 460 -29.05 -5.13 14.70
N ARG A 461 -29.84 -4.07 14.47
CA ARG A 461 -30.44 -3.82 13.14
C ARG A 461 -29.41 -3.52 12.06
N ASP A 462 -28.26 -2.98 12.44
CA ASP A 462 -27.17 -2.70 11.54
C ASP A 462 -26.21 -3.88 11.38
N PHE A 463 -26.37 -4.93 12.21
CA PHE A 463 -25.59 -6.17 12.17
C PHE A 463 -26.50 -7.41 12.07
N PRO A 464 -27.31 -7.54 10.98
CA PRO A 464 -28.34 -8.57 10.88
C PRO A 464 -27.78 -9.95 10.52
N TYR A 465 -26.50 -10.06 10.15
CA TYR A 465 -25.92 -11.25 9.53
C TYR A 465 -24.81 -11.86 10.38
N THR A 466 -24.69 -13.18 10.33
CA THR A 466 -23.50 -13.93 10.74
C THR A 466 -22.35 -13.66 9.74
N PRO A 467 -21.09 -13.95 10.09
CA PRO A 467 -19.96 -13.77 9.16
C PRO A 467 -20.17 -14.43 7.79
N ARG A 468 -20.70 -15.66 7.75
CA ARG A 468 -20.99 -16.37 6.51
C ARG A 468 -22.12 -15.73 5.69
N GLU A 469 -23.14 -15.22 6.35
CA GLU A 469 -24.23 -14.49 5.69
C GLU A 469 -23.75 -13.14 5.15
N TRP A 470 -22.81 -12.48 5.84
CA TRP A 470 -22.12 -11.29 5.31
C TRP A 470 -21.36 -11.60 4.02
N ILE A 471 -20.65 -12.72 3.94
CA ILE A 471 -19.96 -13.13 2.70
C ILE A 471 -20.99 -13.33 1.58
N ARG A 472 -22.12 -14.00 1.85
CA ARG A 472 -23.19 -14.18 0.87
C ARG A 472 -23.78 -12.84 0.41
N PHE A 473 -24.02 -11.93 1.34
CA PHE A 473 -24.47 -10.58 1.01
C PHE A 473 -23.47 -9.87 0.09
N VAL A 474 -22.18 -9.94 0.38
CA VAL A 474 -21.13 -9.31 -0.43
C VAL A 474 -21.11 -9.85 -1.86
N ILE A 475 -21.27 -11.16 -2.05
CA ILE A 475 -21.21 -11.79 -3.39
C ILE A 475 -22.57 -11.85 -4.10
N GLU A 476 -23.66 -11.45 -3.48
CA GLU A 476 -25.02 -11.53 -4.06
C GLU A 476 -25.09 -10.96 -5.49
N PRO A 477 -24.49 -9.80 -5.84
CA PRO A 477 -24.49 -9.32 -7.22
C PRO A 477 -23.77 -10.25 -8.20
N LEU A 478 -22.76 -11.00 -7.76
CA LEU A 478 -22.06 -11.98 -8.60
C LEU A 478 -22.92 -13.20 -8.86
N GLU A 479 -23.65 -13.65 -7.86
CA GLU A 479 -24.58 -14.78 -7.99
C GLU A 479 -25.71 -14.42 -8.95
N GLN A 480 -26.34 -13.26 -8.77
CA GLN A 480 -27.45 -12.78 -9.60
C GLN A 480 -27.05 -12.51 -11.05
N THR A 481 -25.84 -11.91 -11.28
CA THR A 481 -25.46 -11.46 -12.62
C THR A 481 -24.67 -12.51 -13.39
N TYR A 482 -23.83 -13.30 -12.70
CA TYR A 482 -22.86 -14.20 -13.33
C TYR A 482 -22.98 -15.65 -12.88
N GLY A 483 -23.89 -15.98 -11.95
CA GLY A 483 -24.07 -17.31 -11.41
C GLY A 483 -22.90 -17.82 -10.55
N ILE A 484 -22.07 -16.91 -10.03
CA ILE A 484 -20.94 -17.25 -9.15
C ILE A 484 -21.45 -17.40 -7.72
N THR A 485 -21.51 -18.64 -7.24
CA THR A 485 -21.99 -18.98 -5.89
C THR A 485 -20.85 -19.20 -4.91
N LEU A 486 -21.15 -19.13 -3.61
CA LEU A 486 -20.19 -19.44 -2.56
C LEU A 486 -19.70 -20.89 -2.64
N ASP A 487 -20.57 -21.82 -3.03
CA ASP A 487 -20.21 -23.23 -3.16
C ASP A 487 -19.21 -23.48 -4.30
N GLN A 488 -19.32 -22.72 -5.39
CA GLN A 488 -18.34 -22.76 -6.48
C GLN A 488 -16.99 -22.17 -6.02
N LEU A 489 -17.01 -21.05 -5.30
CA LEU A 489 -15.80 -20.44 -4.73
C LEU A 489 -15.13 -21.36 -3.70
N ALA A 490 -15.88 -22.20 -3.01
CA ALA A 490 -15.34 -23.21 -2.09
C ALA A 490 -14.54 -24.32 -2.81
N GLN A 491 -14.78 -24.54 -4.11
CA GLN A 491 -14.04 -25.52 -4.92
C GLN A 491 -12.71 -24.97 -5.45
N GLY A 492 -12.53 -23.65 -5.45
CA GLY A 492 -11.29 -23.00 -5.88
C GLY A 492 -11.51 -21.54 -6.28
N PRO A 493 -10.42 -20.81 -6.58
CA PRO A 493 -10.51 -19.44 -7.02
C PRO A 493 -11.20 -19.32 -8.39
N LEU A 494 -12.04 -18.30 -8.56
CA LEU A 494 -12.75 -18.05 -9.82
C LEU A 494 -12.34 -16.70 -10.41
N TYR A 495 -12.22 -16.65 -11.74
CA TYR A 495 -12.07 -15.39 -12.44
C TYR A 495 -13.32 -14.52 -12.31
N ALA A 496 -13.12 -13.24 -12.00
CA ALA A 496 -14.14 -12.23 -12.07
C ALA A 496 -14.46 -11.92 -13.55
N PRO A 497 -15.63 -12.28 -14.07
CA PRO A 497 -15.93 -12.24 -15.51
C PRO A 497 -16.00 -10.82 -16.09
N TYR A 498 -16.08 -9.81 -15.23
CA TYR A 498 -16.09 -8.38 -15.59
C TYR A 498 -14.69 -7.75 -15.68
N ILE A 499 -13.63 -8.49 -15.40
CA ILE A 499 -12.25 -7.99 -15.50
C ILE A 499 -11.70 -8.34 -16.89
N PRO A 500 -11.43 -7.33 -17.74
CA PRO A 500 -10.88 -7.56 -19.06
C PRO A 500 -9.40 -7.96 -18.99
N LYS A 501 -8.89 -8.65 -20.01
CA LYS A 501 -7.47 -8.96 -20.13
C LYS A 501 -6.62 -7.72 -20.39
N VAL A 502 -7.14 -6.77 -21.16
CA VAL A 502 -6.48 -5.51 -21.51
C VAL A 502 -7.31 -4.36 -20.98
N ALA A 503 -6.75 -3.58 -20.09
CA ALA A 503 -7.36 -2.35 -19.61
C ALA A 503 -7.49 -1.34 -20.75
N TRP A 504 -8.60 -0.62 -20.79
CA TRP A 504 -8.85 0.41 -21.79
C TRP A 504 -8.88 -0.10 -23.26
N ALA A 505 -9.13 -1.39 -23.50
CA ALA A 505 -9.17 -1.94 -24.86
C ALA A 505 -10.16 -1.18 -25.76
N GLU A 506 -11.32 -0.84 -25.22
CA GLU A 506 -12.39 -0.10 -25.94
C GLU A 506 -12.16 1.42 -25.99
N LYS A 507 -11.08 1.93 -25.34
CA LYS A 507 -10.77 3.37 -25.23
C LYS A 507 -11.91 4.20 -24.61
N ASP A 508 -12.68 3.58 -23.73
CA ASP A 508 -13.81 4.20 -23.02
C ASP A 508 -13.29 4.85 -21.71
N PHE A 509 -12.73 6.05 -21.83
CA PHE A 509 -12.22 6.81 -20.70
C PHE A 509 -13.35 7.58 -20.00
N LYS A 510 -13.49 7.41 -18.67
CA LYS A 510 -14.54 8.07 -17.88
C LYS A 510 -14.11 9.45 -17.35
N THR A 511 -13.29 10.15 -18.10
CA THR A 511 -12.90 11.54 -17.86
C THR A 511 -13.97 12.51 -18.36
N PRO A 512 -13.96 13.79 -17.95
CA PRO A 512 -14.87 14.81 -18.47
C PRO A 512 -14.83 14.97 -19.99
N SER A 513 -13.65 14.83 -20.61
CA SER A 513 -13.49 14.92 -22.07
C SER A 513 -13.83 13.63 -22.82
N GLY A 514 -14.02 12.50 -22.12
CA GLY A 514 -14.13 11.18 -22.73
C GLY A 514 -12.80 10.68 -23.34
N LYS A 515 -11.68 11.34 -23.08
CA LYS A 515 -10.33 11.03 -23.57
C LYS A 515 -9.34 10.93 -22.40
N ILE A 516 -8.11 10.51 -22.67
CA ILE A 516 -6.99 10.62 -21.73
C ILE A 516 -6.69 12.10 -21.52
N GLU A 517 -6.73 12.57 -20.27
CA GLU A 517 -6.52 13.98 -19.94
C GLU A 517 -5.08 14.29 -19.55
N LEU A 518 -4.27 14.82 -20.47
CA LEU A 518 -2.96 15.41 -20.17
C LEU A 518 -3.09 16.83 -19.58
N PHE A 519 -4.22 17.48 -19.81
CA PHE A 519 -4.68 18.69 -19.17
C PHE A 519 -5.98 18.36 -18.43
N SER A 520 -6.03 18.62 -17.12
CA SER A 520 -7.21 18.34 -16.29
C SER A 520 -7.53 19.53 -15.40
N GLU A 521 -8.70 20.13 -15.59
CA GLU A 521 -9.20 21.20 -14.73
C GLU A 521 -9.37 20.73 -13.27
N LYS A 522 -9.74 19.46 -13.07
CA LYS A 522 -9.83 18.87 -11.73
C LYS A 522 -8.47 18.79 -11.05
N ALA A 523 -7.42 18.45 -11.80
CA ALA A 523 -6.07 18.44 -11.26
C ALA A 523 -5.62 19.86 -10.86
N GLU A 524 -5.95 20.88 -11.67
CA GLU A 524 -5.66 22.27 -11.32
C GLU A 524 -6.34 22.68 -10.00
N LEU A 525 -7.59 22.29 -9.80
CA LEU A 525 -8.33 22.58 -8.57
C LEU A 525 -7.76 21.85 -7.34
N GLU A 526 -7.30 20.62 -7.50
CA GLU A 526 -6.86 19.76 -6.39
C GLU A 526 -5.40 20.00 -6.02
N MET A 527 -4.52 20.26 -7.00
CA MET A 527 -3.08 20.31 -6.80
C MET A 527 -2.41 21.60 -7.35
N GLY A 528 -3.18 22.51 -7.92
CA GLY A 528 -2.67 23.78 -8.50
C GLY A 528 -1.98 23.64 -9.86
N GLU A 529 -2.02 22.45 -10.47
CA GLU A 529 -1.35 22.16 -11.75
C GLU A 529 -2.25 21.31 -12.65
N ALA A 530 -2.72 21.88 -13.74
CA ALA A 530 -3.56 21.17 -14.70
C ALA A 530 -2.80 20.10 -15.49
N VAL A 531 -1.52 20.33 -15.77
CA VAL A 531 -0.61 19.46 -16.53
C VAL A 531 0.48 18.93 -15.63
N ALA A 532 0.82 17.65 -15.76
CA ALA A 532 1.90 17.04 -15.01
C ALA A 532 3.19 17.87 -15.05
N THR A 533 3.83 18.03 -13.91
CA THR A 533 5.06 18.81 -13.76
C THR A 533 6.00 18.15 -12.75
N TYR A 534 7.24 18.62 -12.75
CA TYR A 534 8.22 18.27 -11.72
C TYR A 534 8.42 19.44 -10.76
N VAL A 535 8.25 19.17 -9.48
CA VAL A 535 8.53 20.11 -8.38
C VAL A 535 9.54 19.47 -7.45
N PRO A 536 10.72 20.08 -7.22
CA PRO A 536 11.66 19.59 -6.23
C PRO A 536 11.03 19.59 -4.83
N ALA A 537 11.15 18.48 -4.11
CA ALA A 537 10.56 18.34 -2.78
C ALA A 537 11.30 19.13 -1.69
N GLU A 538 12.52 19.59 -1.94
CA GLU A 538 13.45 20.11 -0.96
C GLU A 538 14.00 21.49 -1.31
N THR A 539 14.28 22.26 -0.26
CA THR A 539 14.99 23.53 -0.37
C THR A 539 16.50 23.32 -0.39
N GLN A 540 17.26 24.28 -0.92
CA GLN A 540 18.72 24.26 -0.86
C GLN A 540 19.24 24.25 0.60
N LYS A 541 18.51 24.88 1.53
CA LYS A 541 18.84 24.87 2.97
C LYS A 541 18.78 23.46 3.56
N ASP A 542 17.77 22.68 3.19
CA ASP A 542 17.64 21.30 3.67
C ASP A 542 18.81 20.43 3.18
N ARG A 543 19.29 20.63 1.95
CA ARG A 543 20.45 19.92 1.38
C ARG A 543 21.76 20.23 2.09
N VAL A 544 21.94 21.44 2.60
CA VAL A 544 23.14 21.83 3.35
C VAL A 544 23.15 21.21 4.74
N GLU A 545 22.01 21.27 5.44
CA GLU A 545 21.90 20.77 6.81
C GLU A 545 21.84 19.24 6.86
N PHE A 546 21.07 18.61 5.95
CA PHE A 546 20.87 17.16 5.85
C PHE A 546 21.20 16.71 4.43
N PRO A 547 22.46 16.39 4.12
CA PRO A 547 22.92 16.23 2.73
C PRO A 547 22.41 14.98 2.02
N TRP A 548 21.94 13.95 2.74
CA TRP A 548 21.59 12.65 2.16
C TRP A 548 20.09 12.41 2.10
N HIS A 549 19.60 11.79 1.03
CA HIS A 549 18.24 11.29 0.96
C HIS A 549 18.05 10.11 1.89
N LEU A 550 16.99 10.12 2.69
CA LEU A 550 16.58 8.98 3.52
C LEU A 550 15.48 8.19 2.80
N LEU A 551 15.78 6.96 2.45
CA LEU A 551 14.81 6.02 1.92
C LEU A 551 14.47 4.94 2.96
N THR A 552 13.17 4.66 3.13
CA THR A 552 12.69 3.68 4.11
C THR A 552 11.83 2.60 3.44
N PRO A 553 12.43 1.77 2.55
CA PRO A 553 11.70 0.74 1.84
C PRO A 553 11.28 -0.40 2.77
N HIS A 554 10.33 -1.23 2.29
CA HIS A 554 9.98 -2.47 2.96
C HIS A 554 11.16 -3.45 2.95
N PRO A 555 11.44 -4.13 4.07
CA PRO A 555 12.46 -5.16 4.09
C PRO A 555 12.01 -6.41 3.31
N PRO A 556 12.93 -7.20 2.75
CA PRO A 556 12.59 -8.36 1.92
C PRO A 556 11.73 -9.41 2.62
N LYS A 557 11.96 -9.67 3.92
CA LYS A 557 11.26 -10.69 4.70
C LYS A 557 10.07 -10.16 5.48
N GLY A 558 10.03 -8.86 5.78
CA GLY A 558 8.94 -8.21 6.52
C GLY A 558 7.81 -7.70 5.62
N ILE A 559 6.71 -7.33 6.23
CA ILE A 559 5.63 -6.56 5.61
C ILE A 559 5.11 -5.56 6.64
N HIS A 560 5.36 -4.27 6.41
CA HIS A 560 5.12 -3.20 7.39
C HIS A 560 5.72 -3.55 8.75
N SER A 561 4.94 -3.64 9.84
CA SER A 561 5.42 -4.04 11.17
C SER A 561 5.31 -5.55 11.45
N GLN A 562 5.10 -6.39 10.43
CA GLN A 562 4.89 -7.83 10.58
C GLN A 562 6.10 -8.65 10.12
N PHE A 563 6.32 -9.81 10.76
CA PHE A 563 7.35 -10.81 10.41
C PHE A 563 8.79 -10.31 10.51
N HIS A 564 9.07 -9.34 11.39
CA HIS A 564 10.44 -8.88 11.65
C HIS A 564 11.15 -9.77 12.67
N GLU A 565 12.46 -9.94 12.47
CA GLU A 565 13.38 -10.48 13.44
C GLU A 565 13.89 -9.32 14.34
N ASN A 566 14.06 -9.56 15.64
CA ASN A 566 14.52 -8.57 16.62
C ASN A 566 16.05 -8.45 16.62
N ASP A 567 16.63 -8.03 15.51
CA ASP A 567 18.09 -7.91 15.30
C ASP A 567 18.58 -6.44 15.19
N GLY A 568 17.80 -5.48 15.70
CA GLY A 568 18.13 -4.05 15.67
C GLY A 568 17.90 -3.41 14.30
N PHE A 569 18.31 -2.15 14.17
CA PHE A 569 18.23 -1.40 12.92
C PHE A 569 19.49 -1.64 12.08
N VAL A 570 19.30 -1.70 10.77
CA VAL A 570 20.37 -1.80 9.79
C VAL A 570 20.26 -0.62 8.82
N VAL A 571 21.37 0.07 8.57
CA VAL A 571 21.45 1.16 7.60
C VAL A 571 22.38 0.77 6.46
N PHE A 572 21.90 0.90 5.24
CA PHE A 572 22.68 0.63 4.03
C PHE A 572 23.17 1.96 3.45
N ILE A 573 24.44 2.00 3.08
CA ILE A 573 25.11 3.17 2.49
C ILE A 573 26.05 2.74 1.35
N HIS A 574 26.27 3.67 0.41
CA HIS A 574 27.24 3.48 -0.67
C HIS A 574 28.68 3.52 -0.15
N PRO A 575 29.67 2.83 -0.78
CA PRO A 575 31.08 2.92 -0.41
C PRO A 575 31.64 4.35 -0.31
N ASP A 576 31.28 5.24 -1.24
CA ASP A 576 31.71 6.65 -1.20
C ASP A 576 31.28 7.36 0.09
N LEU A 577 30.10 6.99 0.61
CA LEU A 577 29.58 7.54 1.86
C LEU A 577 30.30 6.93 3.06
N ALA A 578 30.59 5.64 2.99
CA ALA A 578 31.33 4.92 4.01
C ALA A 578 32.74 5.51 4.15
N GLU A 579 33.47 5.73 3.06
CA GLU A 579 34.78 6.38 3.04
C GLU A 579 34.71 7.80 3.62
N LYS A 580 33.73 8.60 3.19
CA LYS A 580 33.58 10.01 3.64
C LYS A 580 33.40 10.15 5.14
N TYR A 581 32.76 9.18 5.81
CA TYR A 581 32.46 9.23 7.25
C TYR A 581 33.27 8.23 8.08
N ASP A 582 34.26 7.57 7.48
CA ASP A 582 35.08 6.54 8.11
C ASP A 582 34.22 5.44 8.77
N LEU A 583 33.33 4.86 7.99
CA LEU A 583 32.39 3.83 8.41
C LEU A 583 32.64 2.53 7.64
N ALA A 584 32.63 1.41 8.33
CA ALA A 584 32.72 0.07 7.75
C ALA A 584 31.45 -0.76 8.05
N SER A 585 31.23 -1.84 7.28
CA SER A 585 30.17 -2.79 7.59
C SER A 585 30.36 -3.40 8.97
N GLY A 586 29.31 -3.34 9.80
CA GLY A 586 29.31 -3.79 11.20
C GLY A 586 29.47 -2.65 12.22
N ASP A 587 29.89 -1.47 11.80
CA ASP A 587 29.98 -0.30 12.69
C ASP A 587 28.59 0.19 13.09
N GLN A 588 28.52 0.91 14.22
CA GLN A 588 27.33 1.64 14.60
C GLN A 588 27.37 3.06 14.03
N ALA A 589 26.28 3.48 13.41
CA ALA A 589 26.10 4.84 12.94
C ALA A 589 24.82 5.45 13.50
N ILE A 590 24.87 6.76 13.74
CA ILE A 590 23.70 7.58 14.08
C ILE A 590 23.16 8.16 12.79
N VAL A 591 21.91 7.79 12.47
CA VAL A 591 21.12 8.42 11.41
C VAL A 591 20.22 9.47 12.05
N LYS A 592 20.36 10.72 11.62
CA LYS A 592 19.63 11.87 12.19
C LYS A 592 18.89 12.63 11.09
N THR A 593 17.64 12.94 11.36
CA THR A 593 16.83 13.92 10.60
C THR A 593 16.53 15.13 11.48
N ARG A 594 15.78 16.09 10.96
CA ARG A 594 15.26 17.23 11.76
C ARG A 594 14.33 16.77 12.89
N TYR A 595 13.71 15.60 12.77
CA TYR A 595 12.62 15.13 13.65
C TYR A 595 13.07 14.11 14.70
N GLY A 596 14.20 13.46 14.47
CA GLY A 596 14.71 12.46 15.39
C GLY A 596 16.05 11.86 14.96
N GLN A 597 16.53 10.93 15.77
CA GLN A 597 17.71 10.15 15.44
C GLN A 597 17.58 8.72 15.94
N LEU A 598 18.31 7.81 15.32
CA LEU A 598 18.44 6.43 15.77
C LEU A 598 19.83 5.88 15.46
N VAL A 599 20.20 4.82 16.19
CA VAL A 599 21.46 4.08 15.98
C VAL A 599 21.15 2.85 15.14
N ALA A 600 21.96 2.60 14.12
CA ALA A 600 21.82 1.45 13.23
C ALA A 600 23.18 0.84 12.91
N VAL A 601 23.21 -0.45 12.63
CA VAL A 601 24.40 -1.16 12.15
C VAL A 601 24.58 -0.88 10.67
N VAL A 602 25.78 -0.47 10.27
CA VAL A 602 26.12 -0.13 8.89
C VAL A 602 26.30 -1.39 8.04
N VAL A 603 25.75 -1.34 6.84
CA VAL A 603 26.08 -2.25 5.74
C VAL A 603 26.46 -1.42 4.53
N VAL A 604 27.69 -1.60 4.06
CA VAL A 604 28.23 -0.92 2.88
C VAL A 604 27.90 -1.75 1.64
N SER A 605 27.29 -1.12 0.61
CA SER A 605 26.90 -1.81 -0.62
C SER A 605 26.92 -0.87 -1.84
N GLU A 606 27.49 -1.31 -2.95
CA GLU A 606 27.44 -0.63 -4.24
C GLU A 606 26.02 -0.59 -4.86
N ASP A 607 25.12 -1.40 -4.36
CA ASP A 607 23.72 -1.41 -4.81
C ASP A 607 22.95 -0.15 -4.39
N ILE A 608 23.43 0.55 -3.36
CA ILE A 608 22.84 1.78 -2.85
C ILE A 608 23.24 2.97 -3.72
N HIS A 609 22.32 3.91 -3.96
CA HIS A 609 22.65 5.15 -4.66
C HIS A 609 23.63 6.01 -3.82
N PRO A 610 24.66 6.63 -4.43
CA PRO A 610 25.69 7.41 -3.69
C PRO A 610 25.14 8.56 -2.84
N GLU A 611 23.97 9.09 -3.19
CA GLU A 611 23.33 10.19 -2.45
C GLU A 611 22.26 9.74 -1.45
N THR A 612 22.14 8.41 -1.16
CA THR A 612 21.11 7.88 -0.28
C THR A 612 21.66 7.21 0.99
N VAL A 613 20.83 7.25 2.02
CA VAL A 613 20.91 6.43 3.22
C VAL A 613 19.64 5.60 3.28
N VAL A 614 19.74 4.27 3.27
CA VAL A 614 18.60 3.37 3.22
C VAL A 614 18.41 2.68 4.58
N LEU A 615 17.23 2.88 5.17
CA LEU A 615 16.89 2.38 6.50
C LEU A 615 15.53 1.68 6.45
N PRO A 616 15.48 0.36 6.27
CA PRO A 616 14.20 -0.37 6.09
C PRO A 616 13.21 -0.15 7.24
N GLU A 617 11.94 0.08 6.88
CA GLU A 617 10.85 0.34 7.83
C GLU A 617 10.40 -0.92 8.59
N GLY A 618 9.49 -0.72 9.56
CA GLY A 618 8.68 -1.75 10.19
C GLY A 618 9.26 -2.36 11.45
N LYS A 619 10.57 -2.27 11.68
CA LYS A 619 11.22 -2.71 12.93
C LYS A 619 11.07 -1.68 14.03
N THR A 620 11.10 -2.17 15.28
CA THR A 620 11.21 -1.35 16.49
C THR A 620 12.25 -1.92 17.44
N THR A 621 12.91 -1.04 18.17
CA THR A 621 13.81 -1.40 19.26
C THR A 621 13.50 -0.47 20.45
N GLY A 622 13.22 -1.07 21.62
CA GLY A 622 12.79 -0.31 22.79
C GLY A 622 11.50 0.52 22.53
N GLY A 623 10.66 0.04 21.62
CA GLY A 623 9.42 0.72 21.23
C GLY A 623 9.63 1.90 20.26
N LEU A 624 10.84 2.18 19.79
CA LEU A 624 11.13 3.20 18.78
C LEU A 624 11.28 2.56 17.41
N GLY A 625 10.77 3.20 16.37
CA GLY A 625 10.83 2.75 14.99
C GLY A 625 11.44 3.79 14.05
N VAL A 626 11.68 3.39 12.80
CA VAL A 626 12.24 4.27 11.75
C VAL A 626 11.36 5.51 11.53
N ASN A 627 10.06 5.40 11.69
CA ASN A 627 9.11 6.48 11.44
C ASN A 627 9.17 7.65 12.45
N GLN A 628 9.98 7.55 13.51
CA GLN A 628 10.35 8.73 14.32
C GLN A 628 11.23 9.74 13.57
N LEU A 629 11.88 9.29 12.48
CA LEU A 629 12.71 10.14 11.62
C LEU A 629 11.89 10.90 10.56
N ILE A 630 10.61 10.56 10.39
CA ILE A 630 9.76 10.99 9.28
C ILE A 630 8.64 11.86 9.82
N ILE A 631 8.33 12.97 9.13
CA ILE A 631 7.16 13.79 9.44
C ILE A 631 5.98 13.41 8.54
N GLY A 632 4.75 13.59 9.04
CA GLY A 632 3.54 13.52 8.23
C GLY A 632 3.47 14.69 7.26
N LYS A 633 3.56 14.40 5.96
CA LYS A 633 3.29 15.35 4.87
C LYS A 633 2.35 14.71 3.87
N LEU A 634 1.49 15.52 3.30
CA LEU A 634 0.60 15.10 2.22
C LEU A 634 1.33 15.13 0.87
N SER A 635 0.99 14.19 0.01
CA SER A 635 1.26 14.29 -1.42
C SER A 635 0.43 15.39 -2.06
N ASP A 636 0.79 15.77 -3.27
CA ASP A 636 0.11 16.78 -4.10
C ASP A 636 -1.37 16.47 -4.36
N ILE A 637 -1.75 15.19 -4.47
CA ILE A 637 -3.14 14.71 -4.56
C ILE A 637 -3.33 13.40 -3.79
N GLY A 638 -4.61 13.01 -3.55
CA GLY A 638 -4.98 11.72 -2.98
C GLY A 638 -4.70 11.57 -1.50
N GLU A 639 -4.35 12.68 -0.79
CA GLU A 639 -4.06 12.73 0.65
C GLU A 639 -3.16 11.56 1.10
N SER A 640 -2.08 11.29 0.35
CA SER A 640 -1.16 10.19 0.61
C SER A 640 0.07 10.66 1.38
N THR A 641 0.81 9.73 1.97
CA THR A 641 1.99 10.05 2.78
C THR A 641 3.25 10.15 1.93
N SER A 642 3.99 11.26 2.08
CA SER A 642 5.29 11.46 1.47
C SER A 642 6.43 11.04 2.41
N TYR A 643 6.72 9.73 2.47
CA TYR A 643 7.77 9.18 3.32
C TYR A 643 9.19 9.49 2.85
N TYR A 644 9.39 9.72 1.53
CA TYR A 644 10.71 9.76 0.91
C TYR A 644 11.24 11.18 0.65
N ASP A 645 10.46 12.20 1.01
CA ASP A 645 10.93 13.61 1.00
C ASP A 645 11.73 13.94 2.26
N MET A 646 12.43 12.95 2.80
CA MET A 646 13.24 13.12 4.00
C MET A 646 14.71 13.15 3.68
N ARG A 647 15.41 14.03 4.37
CA ARG A 647 16.87 14.09 4.32
C ARG A 647 17.47 13.83 5.69
N CYS A 648 18.67 13.28 5.70
CA CYS A 648 19.37 12.92 6.92
C CYS A 648 20.86 13.28 6.90
N GLN A 649 21.44 13.27 8.09
CA GLN A 649 22.87 13.16 8.35
C GLN A 649 23.15 11.73 8.80
N ILE A 650 24.38 11.27 8.54
CA ILE A 650 24.94 10.05 9.11
C ILE A 650 26.29 10.40 9.76
N ARG A 651 26.59 9.78 10.89
CA ARG A 651 27.89 9.92 11.58
C ARG A 651 28.19 8.66 12.38
N THR A 652 29.45 8.47 12.73
CA THR A 652 29.88 7.42 13.68
C THR A 652 29.08 7.50 14.98
N GLY A 653 28.68 6.34 15.53
CA GLY A 653 27.87 6.19 16.73
C GLY A 653 28.66 6.36 18.03
#